data_6e4d022dfc275fedf2c0193b3ab4b7d0
#
_entry.id   6e4d022dfc275fedf2c0193b3ab4b7d0
#
_cell.length_a   1.000
_cell.length_b   1.000
_cell.length_c   1.000
_cell.angle_alpha   90.00
_cell.angle_beta   90.00
_cell.angle_gamma   90.00
#
_symmetry.space_group_name_H-M   'P 1'
#
loop_
_entity.id
_entity.type
_entity.pdbx_description
1 polymer ?
#
loop_
_entity_poly.entity_id
_entity_poly.type
_entity_poly.pdbx_seq_one_letter_code
_entity_poly.pdbx_strand_id
1 'polypeptide(L)'
;MKKLFFVFTLLFGATLIAQTTVTGKVVDQNGDPVPSANVLLLGKAEGTVADFDGNFTFSTSETPPFKLKISSIGYTDTTVDVTANNQELSIVLNEASTLLDEIVISASRTPERIFESPVTVERFGLKQIRNTTAESFYGGLQNLKGVDINTNSLTFQSVNTRGFATFANTRFLQLVDGMDNTAPGLNFVLGNLVGMNELDVQSVEILPGASSALYGAGAFNGILFMRSKSPFDFQGVSAYIKTGLTSQEAAGDNTYYDVGIRAAHAFSDKFAGKVSFSILEGEDWHANRTDDINNPGADRSNPAYDGLNVYGDEVGTLLNFDAAAGLPTGTVGSAFVTRTGYNEADLANYNAQSVKADWSLNYRPFGNDLELIYNGRIGRGTTIYQGANRYSVAGFKMQQHKLELKNDNFFIRGYIVAENSGDAYDTRFAAINTNRAWKSDTQWFTEYATTFIGAKLGVGTGVQATDEQAHAAARTVADTGRLIPGTAAFRSTFNSVIADGDLTTGAKFIDNTKFRHINGNYNLAHLIDDWADIQVGGSWREYELNSQGTIFTDFDGPITYDEYGAYTQFQKKLIDDRLKVTLSGRYDKNEFFDGFFSPRAGVAVTLGENRNHNIRASVQQGFRNPTTQDLFIGLNVGAAILVGSAPDNLDRDVRTFDVSPQGQAFTGSATAEIVGRAAYENAYSLASVQAGAPTAVNTPLVQPEEITAYELGYRAQIGKVTIDASGYYNSYDNFISQTQTLVPLYGQAGDGGLSLLALQNGDFEVYQVYTNSQEEITSYGGTFGIDTQLAGFDIGANYTYTKLEDAEDLRARGIRVNFNSPEHKVKLSLGKTDLFKNFGFGVNYRWSDDFFWEASFADGEVPSYSVLDAQINYSVPSIKSVFKAGGSNLLADEYFQAVGSGLIGSIYYVSWTINP
;
A
#
# COMPACT_ATOMS: atom_id res chain seq x y z
N MET A 1 -63.00 42.91 -8.79
CA MET A 1 -62.22 41.69 -9.08
C MET A 1 -61.74 41.50 -10.55
N LYS A 2 -62.49 41.95 -11.56
CA LYS A 2 -62.01 41.86 -12.95
C LYS A 2 -60.88 42.78 -13.34
N LYS A 3 -60.65 43.92 -12.66
CA LYS A 3 -59.51 44.81 -12.93
C LYS A 3 -58.19 44.41 -12.20
N LEU A 4 -58.28 43.60 -11.13
CA LEU A 4 -57.10 43.05 -10.46
C LEU A 4 -56.50 41.87 -11.19
N PHE A 5 -57.35 41.11 -11.90
CA PHE A 5 -56.89 39.99 -12.72
C PHE A 5 -56.13 40.43 -13.99
N PHE A 6 -56.48 41.59 -14.54
CA PHE A 6 -55.80 42.15 -15.73
C PHE A 6 -54.42 42.75 -15.41
N VAL A 7 -54.21 43.26 -14.19
CA VAL A 7 -52.92 43.76 -13.73
C VAL A 7 -51.98 42.57 -13.36
N PHE A 8 -52.54 41.46 -12.82
CA PHE A 8 -51.77 40.26 -12.55
C PHE A 8 -51.34 39.52 -13.81
N THR A 9 -52.14 39.54 -14.89
CA THR A 9 -51.79 38.94 -16.20
C THR A 9 -50.81 39.82 -16.99
N LEU A 10 -50.74 41.13 -16.73
CA LEU A 10 -49.73 42.02 -17.37
C LEU A 10 -48.37 41.97 -16.63
N LEU A 11 -48.33 41.54 -15.36
CA LEU A 11 -47.08 41.36 -14.60
C LEU A 11 -46.44 39.99 -14.83
N PHE A 12 -47.15 39.03 -15.42
CA PHE A 12 -46.60 37.72 -15.82
C PHE A 12 -46.16 37.65 -17.30
N GLY A 13 -46.30 38.72 -18.02
CA GLY A 13 -45.98 38.76 -19.45
C GLY A 13 -44.84 39.72 -19.75
N ALA A 14 -43.60 39.45 -19.33
CA ALA A 14 -42.35 39.85 -20.00
C ALA A 14 -41.11 39.65 -19.11
N THR A 15 -40.66 38.46 -18.95
CA THR A 15 -39.22 38.18 -18.94
C THR A 15 -38.98 37.08 -19.95
N LEU A 16 -39.11 37.35 -21.23
CA LEU A 16 -38.37 36.69 -22.30
C LEU A 16 -36.92 37.16 -22.10
N ILE A 17 -36.19 36.47 -21.26
CA ILE A 17 -34.73 36.55 -21.23
C ILE A 17 -34.31 35.97 -22.59
N ALA A 18 -33.79 36.82 -23.47
CA ALA A 18 -33.20 36.38 -24.70
C ALA A 18 -32.03 35.46 -24.40
N GLN A 19 -32.24 34.17 -24.48
CA GLN A 19 -31.21 33.17 -24.28
C GLN A 19 -30.34 33.09 -25.53
N THR A 20 -29.02 33.29 -25.37
CA THR A 20 -28.05 33.06 -26.40
C THR A 20 -27.75 31.59 -26.51
N THR A 21 -27.94 30.99 -27.67
CA THR A 21 -27.59 29.57 -27.90
C THR A 21 -26.41 29.51 -28.87
N VAL A 22 -25.44 28.68 -28.53
CA VAL A 22 -24.27 28.41 -29.36
C VAL A 22 -24.19 26.89 -29.56
N THR A 23 -24.03 26.48 -30.79
CA THR A 23 -23.78 25.08 -31.15
C THR A 23 -22.40 24.93 -31.75
N GLY A 24 -21.81 23.74 -31.61
CA GLY A 24 -20.53 23.54 -32.29
C GLY A 24 -20.06 22.11 -32.19
N LYS A 25 -18.90 21.87 -32.79
CA LYS A 25 -18.22 20.60 -32.77
C LYS A 25 -16.77 20.78 -32.30
N VAL A 26 -16.32 19.97 -31.38
CA VAL A 26 -14.94 19.91 -30.88
C VAL A 26 -14.27 18.69 -31.51
N VAL A 27 -13.20 18.90 -32.24
CA VAL A 27 -12.40 17.85 -32.88
C VAL A 27 -10.92 18.04 -32.55
N ASP A 28 -10.12 17.00 -32.72
CA ASP A 28 -8.67 17.10 -32.65
C ASP A 28 -8.06 17.56 -33.98
N GLN A 29 -6.72 17.64 -34.04
CA GLN A 29 -5.99 18.05 -35.24
C GLN A 29 -6.10 17.05 -36.42
N ASN A 30 -6.59 15.83 -36.18
CA ASN A 30 -6.85 14.81 -37.19
C ASN A 30 -8.30 14.88 -37.72
N GLY A 31 -9.15 15.72 -37.07
CA GLY A 31 -10.57 15.83 -37.36
C GLY A 31 -11.42 14.80 -36.57
N ASP A 32 -10.83 14.05 -35.66
CA ASP A 32 -11.55 13.10 -34.83
C ASP A 32 -12.27 13.84 -33.69
N PRO A 33 -13.50 13.42 -33.33
CA PRO A 33 -14.25 14.07 -32.27
C PRO A 33 -13.52 13.97 -30.93
N VAL A 34 -13.58 15.03 -30.11
CA VAL A 34 -13.08 15.07 -28.75
C VAL A 34 -14.26 14.96 -27.78
N PRO A 35 -14.62 13.75 -27.34
CA PRO A 35 -15.73 13.53 -26.41
C PRO A 35 -15.46 14.15 -25.06
N SER A 36 -16.52 14.59 -24.37
CA SER A 36 -16.43 15.16 -23.02
C SER A 36 -15.53 16.40 -22.92
N ALA A 37 -15.30 17.11 -24.03
CA ALA A 37 -14.63 18.39 -23.98
C ALA A 37 -15.52 19.39 -23.22
N ASN A 38 -14.96 20.06 -22.22
CA ASN A 38 -15.64 21.10 -21.46
C ASN A 38 -15.71 22.37 -22.29
N VAL A 39 -16.88 22.97 -22.37
CA VAL A 39 -17.14 24.25 -23.02
C VAL A 39 -17.67 25.19 -21.96
N LEU A 40 -16.84 26.10 -21.46
CA LEU A 40 -17.14 26.99 -20.36
C LEU A 40 -17.18 28.45 -20.80
N LEU A 41 -18.12 29.22 -20.28
CA LEU A 41 -18.13 30.67 -20.42
C LEU A 41 -16.98 31.27 -19.62
N LEU A 42 -16.07 31.96 -20.31
CA LEU A 42 -14.88 32.50 -19.66
C LEU A 42 -15.25 33.51 -18.55
N GLY A 43 -14.82 33.24 -17.32
CA GLY A 43 -15.09 34.05 -16.15
C GLY A 43 -16.41 33.74 -15.43
N LYS A 44 -17.14 32.70 -15.84
CA LYS A 44 -18.35 32.20 -15.17
C LYS A 44 -18.36 30.69 -15.03
N ALA A 45 -19.16 30.20 -14.11
CA ALA A 45 -19.34 28.74 -13.91
C ALA A 45 -20.43 28.15 -14.82
N GLU A 46 -20.77 28.81 -15.93
CA GLU A 46 -21.73 28.32 -16.90
C GLU A 46 -21.00 27.56 -18.01
N GLY A 47 -21.48 26.36 -18.34
CA GLY A 47 -20.84 25.56 -19.39
C GLY A 47 -21.70 24.37 -19.83
N THR A 48 -21.19 23.68 -20.81
CA THR A 48 -21.71 22.40 -21.33
C THR A 48 -20.55 21.47 -21.64
N VAL A 49 -20.86 20.23 -21.96
CA VAL A 49 -19.85 19.21 -22.32
C VAL A 49 -20.17 18.69 -23.69
N ALA A 50 -19.16 18.50 -24.54
CA ALA A 50 -19.30 17.89 -25.83
C ALA A 50 -19.76 16.42 -25.69
N ASP A 51 -20.65 16.00 -26.57
CA ASP A 51 -21.11 14.63 -26.67
C ASP A 51 -20.01 13.71 -27.26
N PHE A 52 -20.35 12.44 -27.45
CA PHE A 52 -19.40 11.45 -27.96
C PHE A 52 -18.93 11.74 -29.41
N ASP A 53 -19.72 12.45 -30.20
CA ASP A 53 -19.38 12.87 -31.56
C ASP A 53 -18.70 14.25 -31.56
N GLY A 54 -18.37 14.80 -30.40
CA GLY A 54 -17.76 16.10 -30.18
C GLY A 54 -18.73 17.28 -30.31
N ASN A 55 -20.03 17.04 -30.52
CA ASN A 55 -20.99 18.13 -30.65
C ASN A 55 -21.40 18.68 -29.29
N PHE A 56 -21.63 19.98 -29.21
CA PHE A 56 -22.16 20.62 -28.02
C PHE A 56 -23.26 21.64 -28.35
N THR A 57 -24.13 21.85 -27.39
CA THR A 57 -25.08 22.97 -27.38
C THR A 57 -24.94 23.68 -26.05
N PHE A 58 -24.61 24.97 -26.10
CA PHE A 58 -24.46 25.82 -24.93
C PHE A 58 -25.49 26.94 -24.96
N SER A 59 -26.24 27.13 -23.91
CA SER A 59 -27.24 28.18 -23.77
C SER A 59 -26.97 29.01 -22.54
N THR A 60 -26.92 30.34 -22.66
CA THR A 60 -26.64 31.28 -21.59
C THR A 60 -27.55 32.51 -21.69
N SER A 61 -27.73 33.23 -20.58
CA SER A 61 -28.39 34.55 -20.55
C SER A 61 -27.45 35.70 -20.95
N GLU A 62 -26.17 35.41 -21.21
CA GLU A 62 -25.21 36.43 -21.65
C GLU A 62 -25.46 36.82 -23.13
N THR A 63 -25.27 38.08 -23.39
CA THR A 63 -25.38 38.62 -24.77
C THR A 63 -23.99 38.70 -25.42
N PRO A 64 -23.82 38.23 -26.66
CA PRO A 64 -22.56 38.38 -27.39
C PRO A 64 -22.11 39.86 -27.48
N PRO A 65 -20.77 40.14 -27.50
CA PRO A 65 -19.69 39.19 -27.57
C PRO A 65 -19.21 38.66 -26.22
N PHE A 66 -18.92 37.37 -26.15
CA PHE A 66 -18.27 36.73 -25.02
C PHE A 66 -17.31 35.62 -25.50
N LYS A 67 -16.52 35.07 -24.57
CA LYS A 67 -15.55 34.03 -24.90
C LYS A 67 -15.93 32.70 -24.25
N LEU A 68 -15.81 31.61 -25.01
CA LEU A 68 -15.87 30.27 -24.50
C LEU A 68 -14.45 29.71 -24.35
N LYS A 69 -14.15 29.15 -23.20
CA LYS A 69 -12.95 28.34 -23.00
C LYS A 69 -13.32 26.89 -23.23
N ILE A 70 -12.60 26.24 -24.11
CA ILE A 70 -12.77 24.83 -24.45
C ILE A 70 -11.54 24.08 -23.93
N SER A 71 -11.77 23.07 -23.12
CA SER A 71 -10.72 22.25 -22.55
C SER A 71 -11.10 20.78 -22.60
N SER A 72 -10.13 19.94 -22.83
CA SER A 72 -10.26 18.49 -22.72
C SER A 72 -8.94 17.91 -22.25
N ILE A 73 -9.01 16.83 -21.48
CA ILE A 73 -7.81 16.20 -20.92
C ILE A 73 -6.97 15.60 -22.05
N GLY A 74 -5.69 15.93 -22.04
CA GLY A 74 -4.77 15.56 -23.11
C GLY A 74 -4.70 16.57 -24.27
N TYR A 75 -5.43 17.67 -24.17
CA TYR A 75 -5.43 18.74 -25.17
C TYR A 75 -5.07 20.10 -24.57
N THR A 76 -4.53 20.97 -25.38
CA THR A 76 -4.27 22.37 -25.01
C THR A 76 -5.58 23.14 -24.96
N ASP A 77 -5.83 23.87 -23.89
CA ASP A 77 -7.02 24.72 -23.75
C ASP A 77 -7.08 25.75 -24.89
N THR A 78 -8.26 25.91 -25.48
CA THR A 78 -8.51 26.86 -26.57
C THR A 78 -9.63 27.82 -26.17
N THR A 79 -9.47 29.09 -26.49
CA THR A 79 -10.52 30.11 -26.29
C THR A 79 -11.05 30.59 -27.62
N VAL A 80 -12.39 30.60 -27.76
CA VAL A 80 -13.06 31.07 -28.99
C VAL A 80 -14.02 32.22 -28.70
N ASP A 81 -14.15 33.15 -29.61
CA ASP A 81 -15.07 34.28 -29.51
C ASP A 81 -16.46 33.88 -30.01
N VAL A 82 -17.49 34.16 -29.24
CA VAL A 82 -18.88 34.11 -29.65
C VAL A 82 -19.34 35.53 -29.90
N THR A 83 -19.71 35.84 -31.14
CA THR A 83 -20.05 37.18 -31.59
C THR A 83 -21.53 37.34 -31.95
N ALA A 84 -22.27 36.22 -32.05
CA ALA A 84 -23.68 36.25 -32.41
C ALA A 84 -24.48 35.13 -31.73
N ASN A 85 -25.78 35.32 -31.56
CA ASN A 85 -26.71 34.26 -31.14
C ASN A 85 -26.87 33.23 -32.28
N ASN A 86 -27.07 31.97 -31.89
CA ASN A 86 -27.13 30.81 -32.80
C ASN A 86 -25.86 30.63 -33.68
N GLN A 87 -24.70 31.04 -33.16
CA GLN A 87 -23.41 30.79 -33.78
C GLN A 87 -23.06 29.31 -33.73
N GLU A 88 -22.64 28.77 -34.88
CA GLU A 88 -22.07 27.43 -34.97
C GLU A 88 -20.54 27.53 -34.96
N LEU A 89 -19.89 26.78 -34.10
CA LEU A 89 -18.45 26.79 -33.87
C LEU A 89 -17.82 25.45 -34.30
N SER A 90 -16.72 25.53 -35.03
CA SER A 90 -15.85 24.39 -35.30
C SER A 90 -14.54 24.62 -34.51
N ILE A 91 -14.28 23.79 -33.54
CA ILE A 91 -13.19 23.98 -32.58
C ILE A 91 -12.21 22.83 -32.74
N VAL A 92 -10.96 23.16 -33.04
CA VAL A 92 -9.87 22.18 -33.09
C VAL A 92 -9.07 22.33 -31.80
N LEU A 93 -9.02 21.26 -31.01
CA LEU A 93 -8.11 21.16 -29.90
C LEU A 93 -6.82 20.47 -30.37
N ASN A 94 -5.70 21.10 -30.08
CA ASN A 94 -4.41 20.49 -30.30
C ASN A 94 -4.09 19.59 -29.12
N GLU A 95 -3.60 18.36 -29.35
CA GLU A 95 -3.10 17.53 -28.28
C GLU A 95 -2.06 18.31 -27.46
N ALA A 96 -2.13 18.16 -26.15
CA ALA A 96 -1.10 18.72 -25.27
C ALA A 96 0.23 18.09 -25.69
N SER A 97 1.18 18.91 -26.08
CA SER A 97 2.36 18.44 -26.80
C SER A 97 3.29 17.58 -25.95
N THR A 98 3.07 17.51 -24.62
CA THR A 98 3.92 16.72 -23.73
C THR A 98 3.27 16.43 -22.38
N LEU A 99 3.66 15.32 -21.75
CA LEU A 99 3.37 14.97 -20.34
C LEU A 99 3.84 16.06 -19.36
N LEU A 100 4.84 16.86 -19.74
CA LEU A 100 5.42 17.90 -18.88
C LEU A 100 4.55 19.17 -18.74
N ASP A 101 3.58 19.36 -19.62
CA ASP A 101 2.62 20.48 -19.55
C ASP A 101 1.42 20.18 -18.64
N GLU A 102 1.30 18.94 -18.17
CA GLU A 102 0.22 18.55 -17.28
C GLU A 102 0.35 19.23 -15.90
N ILE A 103 -0.81 19.55 -15.31
CA ILE A 103 -0.90 20.22 -14.00
C ILE A 103 -0.91 19.15 -12.90
N VAL A 104 -0.11 19.37 -11.88
CA VAL A 104 -0.06 18.60 -10.62
C VAL A 104 -0.31 19.52 -9.44
N ILE A 105 -0.77 18.96 -8.34
CA ILE A 105 -1.02 19.67 -7.08
C ILE A 105 -0.18 19.10 -5.93
N SER A 106 0.24 17.85 -6.07
CA SER A 106 0.89 17.10 -5.00
C SER A 106 2.23 17.70 -4.54
N ALA A 107 3.01 18.31 -5.44
CA ALA A 107 4.34 18.82 -5.13
C ALA A 107 4.35 20.06 -4.23
N SER A 108 3.30 20.89 -4.33
CA SER A 108 3.26 22.22 -3.67
C SER A 108 1.92 22.58 -3.04
N ARG A 109 0.92 21.68 -3.08
CA ARG A 109 -0.48 21.92 -2.69
C ARG A 109 -1.18 23.03 -3.50
N THR A 110 -0.53 23.55 -4.53
CA THR A 110 -1.10 24.48 -5.51
C THR A 110 -0.94 23.89 -6.92
N PRO A 111 -1.85 24.22 -7.86
CA PRO A 111 -1.70 23.78 -9.23
C PRO A 111 -0.42 24.33 -9.86
N GLU A 112 0.45 23.43 -10.34
CA GLU A 112 1.67 23.78 -11.06
C GLU A 112 1.94 22.82 -12.22
N ARG A 113 2.67 23.27 -13.25
CA ARG A 113 3.09 22.38 -14.32
C ARG A 113 4.17 21.42 -13.84
N ILE A 114 4.09 20.16 -14.24
CA ILE A 114 5.13 19.16 -13.92
C ILE A 114 6.51 19.69 -14.30
N PHE A 115 6.62 20.38 -15.44
CA PHE A 115 7.86 20.94 -15.93
C PHE A 115 8.55 21.91 -14.95
N GLU A 116 7.75 22.70 -14.22
CA GLU A 116 8.24 23.73 -13.28
C GLU A 116 8.35 23.24 -11.84
N SER A 117 7.96 22.00 -11.56
CA SER A 117 8.01 21.46 -10.22
C SER A 117 9.46 21.33 -9.72
N PRO A 118 9.78 21.83 -8.52
CA PRO A 118 11.11 21.72 -7.94
C PRO A 118 11.48 20.32 -7.45
N VAL A 119 10.51 19.37 -7.54
CA VAL A 119 10.70 17.96 -7.17
C VAL A 119 10.25 17.04 -8.29
N THR A 120 10.66 15.78 -8.22
CA THR A 120 10.17 14.74 -9.13
C THR A 120 8.72 14.45 -8.83
N VAL A 121 7.88 14.44 -9.88
CA VAL A 121 6.48 14.02 -9.85
C VAL A 121 6.23 13.13 -11.05
N GLU A 122 5.65 11.96 -10.81
CA GLU A 122 5.12 11.09 -11.85
C GLU A 122 3.60 11.21 -11.86
N ARG A 123 3.00 11.26 -13.05
CA ARG A 123 1.55 11.37 -13.20
C ARG A 123 1.00 10.29 -14.10
N PHE A 124 -0.10 9.70 -13.70
CA PHE A 124 -0.87 8.71 -14.43
C PHE A 124 -2.27 9.28 -14.65
N GLY A 125 -2.47 9.90 -15.81
CA GLY A 125 -3.69 10.60 -16.17
C GLY A 125 -4.70 9.71 -16.90
N LEU A 126 -5.83 10.28 -17.32
CA LEU A 126 -6.92 9.53 -17.97
C LEU A 126 -6.47 8.79 -19.24
N LYS A 127 -5.57 9.38 -20.05
CA LYS A 127 -5.06 8.72 -21.26
C LYS A 127 -4.31 7.44 -20.89
N GLN A 128 -3.44 7.49 -19.89
CA GLN A 128 -2.66 6.33 -19.42
C GLN A 128 -3.58 5.29 -18.76
N ILE A 129 -4.57 5.71 -17.95
CA ILE A 129 -5.56 4.83 -17.34
C ILE A 129 -6.33 4.05 -18.41
N ARG A 130 -6.84 4.73 -19.44
CA ARG A 130 -7.61 4.09 -20.53
C ARG A 130 -6.76 3.14 -21.36
N ASN A 131 -5.49 3.45 -21.59
CA ASN A 131 -4.58 2.69 -22.45
C ASN A 131 -3.67 1.73 -21.71
N THR A 132 -3.84 1.55 -20.39
CA THR A 132 -3.02 0.62 -19.61
C THR A 132 -3.08 -0.80 -20.19
N THR A 133 -1.93 -1.48 -20.21
CA THR A 133 -1.81 -2.88 -20.62
C THR A 133 -2.13 -3.84 -19.46
N ALA A 134 -2.00 -3.35 -18.23
CA ALA A 134 -2.33 -4.12 -17.03
C ALA A 134 -3.85 -4.37 -16.92
N GLU A 135 -4.22 -5.38 -16.16
CA GLU A 135 -5.62 -5.75 -15.86
C GLU A 135 -6.36 -4.64 -15.10
N SER A 136 -5.64 -3.78 -14.37
CA SER A 136 -6.20 -2.64 -13.61
C SER A 136 -5.36 -1.37 -13.79
N PHE A 137 -5.97 -0.21 -13.54
CA PHE A 137 -5.23 1.05 -13.55
C PHE A 137 -4.15 1.07 -12.46
N TYR A 138 -4.41 0.44 -11.31
CA TYR A 138 -3.46 0.42 -10.19
C TYR A 138 -2.23 -0.42 -10.54
N GLY A 139 -2.40 -1.60 -11.13
CA GLY A 139 -1.32 -2.40 -11.69
C GLY A 139 -0.54 -1.66 -12.80
N GLY A 140 -1.22 -0.77 -13.55
CA GLY A 140 -0.58 0.07 -14.56
C GLY A 140 0.46 1.06 -14.02
N LEU A 141 0.40 1.44 -12.73
CA LEU A 141 1.36 2.34 -12.10
C LEU A 141 2.79 1.80 -12.10
N GLN A 142 2.97 0.47 -12.16
CA GLN A 142 4.28 -0.16 -12.24
C GLN A 142 5.07 0.22 -13.52
N ASN A 143 4.41 0.78 -14.54
CA ASN A 143 5.07 1.24 -15.75
C ASN A 143 5.64 2.67 -15.64
N LEU A 144 5.32 3.41 -14.56
CA LEU A 144 5.89 4.73 -14.31
C LEU A 144 7.37 4.64 -13.93
N LYS A 145 8.11 5.70 -14.23
CA LYS A 145 9.54 5.83 -13.94
C LYS A 145 9.78 5.91 -12.43
N GLY A 146 10.69 5.09 -11.90
CA GLY A 146 11.06 5.08 -10.46
C GLY A 146 9.96 4.60 -9.53
N VAL A 147 8.90 3.99 -10.04
CA VAL A 147 7.80 3.41 -9.25
C VAL A 147 7.89 1.89 -9.30
N ASP A 148 7.77 1.25 -8.16
CA ASP A 148 7.74 -0.20 -8.01
C ASP A 148 6.40 -0.63 -7.42
N ILE A 149 5.97 -1.84 -7.77
CA ILE A 149 4.82 -2.50 -7.17
C ILE A 149 5.25 -3.88 -6.68
N ASN A 150 5.00 -4.15 -5.41
CA ASN A 150 5.11 -5.48 -4.83
C ASN A 150 3.72 -6.10 -4.78
N THR A 151 3.54 -7.19 -5.51
CA THR A 151 2.27 -7.93 -5.60
C THR A 151 2.27 -9.04 -4.57
N ASN A 152 1.43 -8.91 -3.55
CA ASN A 152 1.23 -9.91 -2.52
C ASN A 152 0.06 -10.84 -2.86
N SER A 153 -0.93 -10.32 -3.57
CA SER A 153 -2.19 -10.94 -3.92
C SER A 153 -2.75 -10.30 -5.19
N LEU A 154 -3.68 -10.94 -5.85
CA LEU A 154 -4.43 -10.38 -6.99
C LEU A 154 -5.11 -9.04 -6.63
N THR A 155 -5.53 -8.89 -5.38
CA THR A 155 -6.24 -7.69 -4.89
C THR A 155 -5.37 -6.78 -4.02
N PHE A 156 -4.22 -7.24 -3.56
CA PHE A 156 -3.31 -6.47 -2.69
C PHE A 156 -1.95 -6.26 -3.34
N GLN A 157 -1.70 -5.02 -3.73
CA GLN A 157 -0.46 -4.55 -4.35
C GLN A 157 0.03 -3.30 -3.60
N SER A 158 1.31 -3.27 -3.25
CA SER A 158 1.94 -2.14 -2.55
C SER A 158 2.81 -1.33 -3.50
N VAL A 159 2.53 -0.03 -3.62
CA VAL A 159 3.36 0.91 -4.38
C VAL A 159 4.56 1.34 -3.53
N ASN A 160 5.71 1.43 -4.16
CA ASN A 160 6.95 1.87 -3.53
C ASN A 160 7.79 2.75 -4.44
N THR A 161 8.68 3.56 -3.85
CA THR A 161 9.69 4.37 -4.55
C THR A 161 10.98 4.41 -3.74
N ARG A 162 12.14 4.43 -4.39
CA ARG A 162 13.46 4.63 -3.78
C ARG A 162 13.87 3.60 -2.73
N GLY A 163 13.39 2.35 -2.85
CA GLY A 163 13.74 1.25 -1.94
C GLY A 163 12.82 1.13 -0.72
N PHE A 164 13.17 0.25 0.21
CA PHE A 164 12.38 -0.13 1.40
C PHE A 164 11.01 -0.71 1.03
N ALA A 165 11.02 -1.58 0.03
CA ALA A 165 9.84 -2.22 -0.51
C ALA A 165 9.39 -3.37 0.39
N THR A 166 8.24 -3.22 1.03
CA THR A 166 7.59 -4.27 1.82
C THR A 166 6.10 -4.30 1.47
N PHE A 167 5.42 -5.39 1.76
CA PHE A 167 3.97 -5.42 1.62
C PHE A 167 3.30 -4.45 2.61
N ALA A 168 3.73 -4.47 3.85
CA ALA A 168 3.35 -3.50 4.88
C ALA A 168 4.23 -2.24 4.78
N ASN A 169 4.05 -1.45 3.71
CA ASN A 169 4.88 -0.26 3.50
C ASN A 169 4.41 0.91 4.37
N THR A 170 4.96 1.01 5.57
CA THR A 170 4.69 2.08 6.55
C THR A 170 5.43 3.39 6.25
N ARG A 171 6.28 3.42 5.21
CA ARG A 171 7.04 4.59 4.77
C ARG A 171 6.42 5.31 3.57
N PHE A 172 5.28 4.82 3.09
CA PHE A 172 4.61 5.33 1.90
C PHE A 172 3.17 5.74 2.20
N LEU A 173 2.81 6.99 1.87
CA LEU A 173 1.48 7.53 2.12
C LEU A 173 0.61 7.44 0.87
N GLN A 174 -0.62 6.97 0.98
CA GLN A 174 -1.61 7.00 -0.10
C GLN A 174 -2.80 7.88 0.29
N LEU A 175 -3.02 8.95 -0.46
CA LEU A 175 -4.14 9.86 -0.27
C LEU A 175 -5.17 9.70 -1.39
N VAL A 176 -6.43 9.53 -1.02
CA VAL A 176 -7.55 9.44 -1.95
C VAL A 176 -8.52 10.59 -1.68
N ASP A 177 -8.64 11.52 -2.63
CA ASP A 177 -9.36 12.80 -2.45
C ASP A 177 -8.94 13.54 -1.17
N GLY A 178 -7.66 13.41 -0.81
CA GLY A 178 -7.06 14.02 0.37
C GLY A 178 -7.33 13.30 1.69
N MET A 179 -8.06 12.19 1.71
CA MET A 179 -8.17 11.28 2.85
C MET A 179 -7.00 10.29 2.82
N ASP A 180 -6.44 10.03 3.98
CA ASP A 180 -5.46 8.97 4.16
C ASP A 180 -6.13 7.60 3.98
N ASN A 181 -5.60 6.77 3.07
CA ASN A 181 -6.13 5.44 2.75
C ASN A 181 -5.36 4.32 3.46
N THR A 182 -4.64 4.65 4.51
CA THR A 182 -3.93 3.72 5.38
C THR A 182 -4.92 3.00 6.30
N ALA A 183 -4.73 1.71 6.50
CA ALA A 183 -5.47 0.93 7.49
C ALA A 183 -5.07 1.42 8.89
N PRO A 184 -6.03 1.88 9.72
CA PRO A 184 -5.73 2.57 10.97
C PRO A 184 -4.89 1.79 11.98
N GLY A 185 -5.17 0.50 12.18
CA GLY A 185 -4.45 -0.35 13.15
C GLY A 185 -3.11 -0.85 12.63
N LEU A 186 -3.00 -1.07 11.33
CA LEU A 186 -1.80 -1.63 10.71
C LEU A 186 -0.79 -0.55 10.27
N ASN A 187 -1.24 0.70 10.10
CA ASN A 187 -0.47 1.85 9.61
C ASN A 187 0.19 1.67 8.23
N PHE A 188 -0.36 0.82 7.38
CA PHE A 188 0.09 0.70 5.99
C PHE A 188 -1.10 0.63 5.02
N VAL A 189 -0.81 0.86 3.76
CA VAL A 189 -1.81 0.95 2.69
C VAL A 189 -2.09 -0.43 2.14
N LEU A 190 -3.37 -0.77 1.98
CA LEU A 190 -3.82 -2.02 1.35
C LEU A 190 -3.97 -1.86 -0.20
N GLY A 191 -3.10 -1.05 -0.82
CA GLY A 191 -3.14 -0.77 -2.25
C GLY A 191 -4.50 -0.23 -2.70
N ASN A 192 -5.10 -0.87 -3.71
CA ASN A 192 -6.44 -0.53 -4.19
C ASN A 192 -7.53 -1.53 -3.74
N LEU A 193 -7.23 -2.42 -2.77
CA LEU A 193 -8.21 -3.38 -2.22
C LEU A 193 -9.49 -2.66 -1.76
N VAL A 194 -9.31 -1.54 -1.05
CA VAL A 194 -10.39 -0.67 -0.53
C VAL A 194 -10.29 0.76 -1.08
N GLY A 195 -9.63 0.93 -2.21
CA GLY A 195 -9.39 2.23 -2.84
C GLY A 195 -10.53 2.70 -3.75
N MET A 196 -10.20 3.15 -4.95
CA MET A 196 -11.11 3.83 -5.87
C MET A 196 -11.53 2.94 -7.04
N ASN A 197 -12.79 3.08 -7.49
CA ASN A 197 -13.26 2.49 -8.75
C ASN A 197 -12.53 3.15 -9.94
N GLU A 198 -12.05 2.34 -10.90
CA GLU A 198 -11.33 2.78 -12.10
C GLU A 198 -12.09 3.87 -12.88
N LEU A 199 -13.41 3.76 -12.99
CA LEU A 199 -14.24 4.75 -13.71
C LEU A 199 -14.27 6.13 -13.04
N ASP A 200 -14.02 6.22 -11.73
CA ASP A 200 -14.05 7.47 -10.99
C ASP A 200 -12.66 8.11 -10.82
N VAL A 201 -11.58 7.43 -11.22
CA VAL A 201 -10.21 8.00 -11.17
C VAL A 201 -10.05 9.06 -12.25
N GLN A 202 -9.66 10.26 -11.86
CA GLN A 202 -9.26 11.35 -12.77
C GLN A 202 -7.76 11.33 -13.05
N SER A 203 -6.96 11.19 -11.98
CA SER A 203 -5.50 11.11 -12.08
C SER A 203 -4.91 10.45 -10.83
N VAL A 204 -3.73 9.89 -11.01
CA VAL A 204 -2.83 9.49 -9.94
C VAL A 204 -1.55 10.31 -10.07
N GLU A 205 -1.09 10.90 -8.97
CA GLU A 205 0.18 11.61 -8.89
C GLU A 205 1.05 10.90 -7.86
N ILE A 206 2.32 10.65 -8.19
CA ILE A 206 3.28 10.02 -7.27
C ILE A 206 4.46 10.95 -7.07
N LEU A 207 4.76 11.28 -5.81
CA LEU A 207 5.96 12.00 -5.40
C LEU A 207 6.93 10.98 -4.81
N PRO A 208 8.02 10.63 -5.50
CA PRO A 208 9.05 9.79 -4.93
C PRO A 208 9.85 10.51 -3.84
N GLY A 209 10.16 9.78 -2.75
CA GLY A 209 11.00 10.28 -1.66
C GLY A 209 10.28 11.12 -0.62
N ALA A 210 11.06 11.74 0.27
CA ALA A 210 10.54 12.48 1.40
C ALA A 210 9.67 13.67 0.99
N SER A 211 8.59 13.90 1.72
CA SER A 211 7.67 15.03 1.53
C SER A 211 7.02 15.48 2.84
N SER A 212 7.67 15.16 3.96
CA SER A 212 7.15 15.44 5.32
C SER A 212 6.91 16.92 5.57
N ALA A 213 7.68 17.82 4.96
CA ALA A 213 7.53 19.27 5.11
C ALA A 213 6.14 19.81 4.72
N LEU A 214 5.34 19.06 3.95
CA LEU A 214 3.96 19.43 3.60
C LEU A 214 2.93 18.45 4.14
N TYR A 215 3.27 17.15 4.20
CA TYR A 215 2.29 16.09 4.44
C TYR A 215 2.46 15.38 5.78
N GLY A 216 3.53 15.68 6.54
CA GLY A 216 3.79 15.12 7.88
C GLY A 216 4.47 13.76 7.85
N ALA A 217 4.44 13.08 8.98
CA ALA A 217 5.22 11.88 9.29
C ALA A 217 5.10 10.73 8.26
N GLY A 218 3.90 10.44 7.75
CA GLY A 218 3.67 9.33 6.82
C GLY A 218 4.29 9.52 5.42
N ALA A 219 4.73 10.76 5.08
CA ALA A 219 5.28 11.10 3.76
C ALA A 219 6.81 10.94 3.73
N PHE A 220 7.30 9.74 4.01
CA PHE A 220 8.73 9.48 4.25
C PHE A 220 9.49 9.04 2.99
N ASN A 221 9.03 7.97 2.31
CA ASN A 221 9.65 7.44 1.09
C ASN A 221 8.86 7.73 -0.20
N GLY A 222 7.65 8.25 -0.06
CA GLY A 222 6.83 8.62 -1.20
C GLY A 222 5.38 8.86 -0.84
N ILE A 223 4.68 9.50 -1.76
CA ILE A 223 3.24 9.75 -1.64
C ILE A 223 2.57 9.43 -2.96
N LEU A 224 1.43 8.75 -2.88
CA LEU A 224 0.52 8.56 -3.99
C LEU A 224 -0.77 9.34 -3.71
N PHE A 225 -1.17 10.16 -4.67
CA PHE A 225 -2.43 10.89 -4.66
C PHE A 225 -3.36 10.32 -5.72
N MET A 226 -4.52 9.83 -5.34
CA MET A 226 -5.60 9.52 -6.26
C MET A 226 -6.66 10.62 -6.17
N ARG A 227 -7.05 11.15 -7.31
CA ARG A 227 -8.11 12.15 -7.42
C ARG A 227 -9.29 11.59 -8.19
N SER A 228 -10.48 11.78 -7.65
CA SER A 228 -11.71 11.36 -8.28
C SER A 228 -12.25 12.43 -9.24
N LYS A 229 -13.03 11.97 -10.23
CA LYS A 229 -13.74 12.83 -11.18
C LYS A 229 -14.80 13.67 -10.46
N SER A 230 -14.80 14.99 -10.70
CA SER A 230 -15.83 15.90 -10.18
C SER A 230 -17.20 15.59 -10.80
N PRO A 231 -18.30 15.56 -10.02
CA PRO A 231 -19.64 15.35 -10.59
C PRO A 231 -20.16 16.55 -11.37
N PHE A 232 -19.57 17.74 -11.23
CA PHE A 232 -19.91 18.89 -12.05
C PHE A 232 -19.32 18.75 -13.47
N ASP A 233 -18.07 18.24 -13.57
CA ASP A 233 -17.30 18.22 -14.81
C ASP A 233 -17.47 16.90 -15.59
N PHE A 234 -17.65 15.78 -14.90
CA PHE A 234 -17.77 14.44 -15.48
C PHE A 234 -19.14 13.84 -15.16
N GLN A 235 -20.13 14.23 -15.95
CA GLN A 235 -21.52 13.78 -15.78
C GLN A 235 -21.83 12.53 -16.62
N GLY A 236 -22.96 11.89 -16.31
CA GLY A 236 -23.50 10.74 -17.02
C GLY A 236 -23.28 9.42 -16.31
N VAL A 237 -23.54 8.33 -17.01
CA VAL A 237 -23.39 6.97 -16.52
C VAL A 237 -22.31 6.27 -17.33
N SER A 238 -21.32 5.71 -16.66
CA SER A 238 -20.25 4.90 -17.23
C SER A 238 -20.29 3.51 -16.57
N ALA A 239 -19.99 2.47 -17.32
CA ALA A 239 -19.92 1.12 -16.79
C ALA A 239 -18.86 0.30 -17.53
N TYR A 240 -18.28 -0.67 -16.85
CA TYR A 240 -17.44 -1.67 -17.50
C TYR A 240 -17.74 -3.08 -16.97
N ILE A 241 -17.49 -4.04 -17.83
CA ILE A 241 -17.42 -5.46 -17.51
C ILE A 241 -16.09 -5.97 -18.04
N LYS A 242 -15.30 -6.56 -17.16
CA LYS A 242 -14.03 -7.19 -17.48
C LYS A 242 -14.08 -8.62 -16.95
N THR A 243 -13.65 -9.57 -17.75
CA THR A 243 -13.50 -10.97 -17.36
C THR A 243 -12.25 -11.54 -18.00
N GLY A 244 -11.73 -12.58 -17.42
CA GLY A 244 -10.53 -13.20 -17.91
C GLY A 244 -10.11 -14.45 -17.14
N LEU A 245 -8.87 -14.84 -17.33
CA LEU A 245 -8.25 -15.99 -16.69
C LEU A 245 -6.97 -15.55 -15.98
N THR A 246 -6.78 -16.02 -14.76
CA THR A 246 -5.47 -16.12 -14.12
C THR A 246 -4.94 -17.52 -14.38
N SER A 247 -3.65 -17.65 -14.74
CA SER A 247 -3.00 -18.92 -15.03
C SER A 247 -1.73 -19.04 -14.21
N GLN A 248 -1.64 -20.08 -13.39
CA GLN A 248 -0.50 -20.37 -12.51
C GLN A 248 -0.37 -21.89 -12.37
N GLU A 249 0.85 -22.42 -12.31
CA GLU A 249 1.07 -23.86 -12.17
C GLU A 249 0.41 -24.42 -10.90
N ALA A 250 0.55 -23.71 -9.76
CA ALA A 250 0.03 -24.17 -8.48
C ALA A 250 -1.49 -24.07 -8.36
N ALA A 251 -2.12 -23.00 -8.89
CA ALA A 251 -3.56 -22.75 -8.80
C ALA A 251 -4.35 -23.28 -10.01
N GLY A 252 -3.66 -23.56 -11.15
CA GLY A 252 -4.28 -23.84 -12.43
C GLY A 252 -4.86 -22.59 -13.11
N ASP A 253 -5.75 -22.80 -14.06
CA ASP A 253 -6.47 -21.74 -14.78
C ASP A 253 -7.77 -21.40 -14.08
N ASN A 254 -7.89 -20.14 -13.61
CA ASN A 254 -9.04 -19.68 -12.87
C ASN A 254 -9.69 -18.47 -13.54
N THR A 255 -11.01 -18.45 -13.60
CA THR A 255 -11.75 -17.31 -14.14
C THR A 255 -11.89 -16.21 -13.09
N TYR A 256 -11.64 -14.96 -13.52
CA TYR A 256 -11.99 -13.81 -12.70
C TYR A 256 -12.92 -12.86 -13.44
N TYR A 257 -13.61 -12.01 -12.68
CA TYR A 257 -14.40 -10.91 -13.22
C TYR A 257 -14.24 -9.64 -12.40
N ASP A 258 -14.34 -8.51 -13.08
CA ASP A 258 -14.31 -7.17 -12.52
C ASP A 258 -15.38 -6.33 -13.20
N VAL A 259 -16.33 -5.82 -12.44
CA VAL A 259 -17.48 -5.06 -12.95
C VAL A 259 -17.55 -3.75 -12.18
N GLY A 260 -17.77 -2.65 -12.91
CA GLY A 260 -17.93 -1.34 -12.28
C GLY A 260 -18.99 -0.48 -12.96
N ILE A 261 -19.57 0.40 -12.17
CA ILE A 261 -20.50 1.43 -12.61
C ILE A 261 -20.21 2.73 -11.89
N ARG A 262 -20.36 3.84 -12.60
CA ARG A 262 -20.32 5.20 -12.08
C ARG A 262 -21.47 6.00 -12.66
N ALA A 263 -22.17 6.74 -11.82
CA ALA A 263 -23.20 7.70 -12.23
C ALA A 263 -22.92 9.03 -11.54
N ALA A 264 -22.98 10.12 -12.31
CA ALA A 264 -22.81 11.48 -11.79
C ALA A 264 -23.74 12.44 -12.51
N HIS A 265 -24.28 13.41 -11.77
CA HIS A 265 -25.18 14.41 -12.30
C HIS A 265 -25.07 15.74 -11.55
N ALA A 266 -24.98 16.83 -12.30
CA ALA A 266 -25.18 18.17 -11.78
C ALA A 266 -26.67 18.54 -11.91
N PHE A 267 -27.38 18.60 -10.78
CA PHE A 267 -28.79 18.98 -10.72
C PHE A 267 -29.01 20.47 -10.96
N SER A 268 -27.96 21.26 -10.72
CA SER A 268 -27.84 22.68 -11.00
C SER A 268 -26.36 23.09 -10.90
N ASP A 269 -26.03 24.33 -11.23
CA ASP A 269 -24.70 24.93 -11.05
C ASP A 269 -24.23 24.91 -9.59
N LYS A 270 -25.18 24.72 -8.65
CA LYS A 270 -24.92 24.74 -7.21
C LYS A 270 -24.89 23.36 -6.58
N PHE A 271 -25.49 22.36 -7.16
CA PHE A 271 -25.61 21.04 -6.55
C PHE A 271 -25.37 19.91 -7.54
N ALA A 272 -24.42 19.06 -7.22
CA ALA A 272 -24.09 17.86 -7.98
C ALA A 272 -23.84 16.68 -7.05
N GLY A 273 -23.98 15.48 -7.57
CA GLY A 273 -23.69 14.25 -6.85
C GLY A 273 -23.18 13.15 -7.78
N LYS A 274 -22.44 12.24 -7.19
CA LYS A 274 -21.98 11.02 -7.87
C LYS A 274 -22.08 9.81 -6.94
N VAL A 275 -22.16 8.65 -7.57
CA VAL A 275 -22.04 7.33 -6.94
C VAL A 275 -21.27 6.42 -7.86
N SER A 276 -20.40 5.59 -7.29
CA SER A 276 -19.72 4.53 -8.01
C SER A 276 -19.74 3.23 -7.21
N PHE A 277 -19.71 2.12 -7.92
CA PHE A 277 -19.65 0.78 -7.35
C PHE A 277 -18.77 -0.10 -8.23
N SER A 278 -17.97 -0.96 -7.63
CA SER A 278 -17.27 -2.01 -8.35
C SER A 278 -17.10 -3.26 -7.50
N ILE A 279 -17.01 -4.39 -8.19
CA ILE A 279 -16.72 -5.70 -7.62
C ILE A 279 -15.72 -6.43 -8.51
N LEU A 280 -14.64 -6.88 -7.90
CA LEU A 280 -13.67 -7.81 -8.48
C LEU A 280 -13.71 -9.10 -7.67
N GLU A 281 -13.71 -10.24 -8.33
CA GLU A 281 -13.68 -11.56 -7.71
C GLU A 281 -12.89 -12.53 -8.60
N GLY A 282 -12.03 -13.33 -7.98
CA GLY A 282 -11.18 -14.31 -8.64
C GLY A 282 -10.45 -15.19 -7.65
N GLU A 283 -9.59 -16.05 -8.15
CA GLU A 283 -8.68 -16.90 -7.37
C GLU A 283 -7.33 -16.21 -7.25
N ASP A 284 -6.76 -16.21 -6.05
CA ASP A 284 -5.46 -15.60 -5.76
C ASP A 284 -4.29 -16.49 -6.18
N TRP A 285 -3.07 -15.95 -6.14
CA TRP A 285 -1.83 -16.67 -6.39
C TRP A 285 -1.53 -17.64 -5.25
N HIS A 286 -1.52 -18.94 -5.52
CA HIS A 286 -1.21 -19.97 -4.54
C HIS A 286 0.28 -19.99 -4.22
N ALA A 287 0.62 -20.02 -2.93
CA ALA A 287 1.96 -20.27 -2.46
C ALA A 287 2.10 -21.74 -2.09
N ASN A 288 3.07 -22.43 -2.70
CA ASN A 288 3.22 -23.88 -2.61
C ASN A 288 4.66 -24.35 -2.41
N ARG A 289 5.58 -23.45 -2.05
CA ARG A 289 6.98 -23.79 -1.81
C ARG A 289 7.12 -24.56 -0.50
N THR A 290 7.82 -25.71 -0.59
CA THR A 290 8.04 -26.60 0.54
C THR A 290 9.52 -26.73 0.92
N ASP A 291 10.35 -25.79 0.46
CA ASP A 291 11.76 -25.72 0.82
C ASP A 291 11.91 -25.57 2.34
N ASP A 292 12.80 -26.34 2.96
CA ASP A 292 13.11 -26.18 4.39
C ASP A 292 13.86 -24.87 4.61
N ILE A 293 13.28 -23.97 5.42
CA ILE A 293 13.83 -22.62 5.64
C ILE A 293 15.10 -22.63 6.49
N ASN A 294 15.31 -23.66 7.31
CA ASN A 294 16.45 -23.78 8.21
C ASN A 294 17.56 -24.66 7.60
N ASN A 295 17.21 -25.59 6.72
CA ASN A 295 18.12 -26.59 6.13
C ASN A 295 17.94 -26.68 4.62
N PRO A 296 18.50 -25.74 3.84
CA PRO A 296 18.33 -25.71 2.39
C PRO A 296 18.64 -27.03 1.72
N GLY A 297 17.70 -27.56 0.94
CA GLY A 297 17.81 -28.85 0.27
C GLY A 297 17.34 -30.08 1.08
N ALA A 298 16.95 -29.88 2.34
CA ALA A 298 16.25 -30.93 3.10
C ALA A 298 14.78 -31.01 2.66
N ASP A 299 14.17 -32.17 2.90
CA ASP A 299 12.75 -32.41 2.64
C ASP A 299 12.03 -32.87 3.92
N ARG A 300 10.76 -33.23 3.80
CA ARG A 300 9.92 -33.68 4.93
C ARG A 300 10.43 -34.95 5.65
N SER A 301 11.46 -35.62 5.15
CA SER A 301 12.11 -36.73 5.85
C SER A 301 13.04 -36.23 6.98
N ASN A 302 13.49 -34.97 6.91
CA ASN A 302 14.23 -34.35 8.00
C ASN A 302 13.34 -34.26 9.26
N PRO A 303 13.77 -34.78 10.40
CA PRO A 303 12.99 -34.67 11.65
C PRO A 303 12.74 -33.23 12.08
N ALA A 304 13.63 -32.30 11.74
CA ALA A 304 13.59 -30.88 12.07
C ALA A 304 13.01 -30.03 10.93
N TYR A 305 12.29 -30.63 9.97
CA TYR A 305 11.75 -29.93 8.81
C TYR A 305 10.80 -28.78 9.18
N ASP A 306 11.01 -27.61 8.54
CA ASP A 306 10.22 -26.40 8.65
C ASP A 306 10.07 -25.80 7.24
N GLY A 307 8.92 -26.03 6.60
CA GLY A 307 8.72 -25.71 5.18
C GLY A 307 8.17 -24.31 4.94
N LEU A 308 8.66 -23.61 3.92
CA LEU A 308 8.36 -22.19 3.65
C LEU A 308 6.86 -21.87 3.57
N ASN A 309 6.05 -22.69 2.86
CA ASN A 309 4.60 -22.56 2.81
C ASN A 309 3.89 -23.79 3.42
N VAL A 310 4.43 -24.27 4.52
CA VAL A 310 3.89 -25.34 5.35
C VAL A 310 3.78 -24.77 6.76
N TYR A 311 2.69 -25.02 7.46
CA TYR A 311 2.44 -24.41 8.78
C TYR A 311 2.02 -25.46 9.79
N GLY A 312 2.44 -25.25 11.06
CA GLY A 312 2.24 -26.17 12.16
C GLY A 312 3.45 -27.10 12.37
N ASP A 313 4.42 -27.08 11.45
CA ASP A 313 5.72 -27.73 11.57
C ASP A 313 6.76 -26.84 12.28
N GLU A 314 6.47 -25.56 12.51
CA GLU A 314 7.31 -24.70 13.37
C GLU A 314 7.31 -25.15 14.84
N VAL A 315 6.32 -25.95 15.23
CA VAL A 315 6.25 -26.50 16.59
C VAL A 315 7.25 -27.65 16.73
N GLY A 316 8.40 -27.35 17.27
CA GLY A 316 9.50 -28.31 17.46
C GLY A 316 10.13 -28.26 18.85
N THR A 317 10.82 -29.33 19.21
CA THR A 317 11.58 -29.42 20.48
C THR A 317 12.80 -30.33 20.33
N LEU A 318 13.83 -30.08 21.16
CA LEU A 318 14.96 -30.97 21.26
C LEU A 318 14.59 -32.17 22.13
N LEU A 319 14.44 -33.34 21.52
CA LEU A 319 14.19 -34.60 22.23
C LEU A 319 15.52 -35.25 22.61
N ASN A 320 15.77 -35.40 23.91
CA ASN A 320 16.86 -36.22 24.44
C ASN A 320 16.34 -37.62 24.68
N PHE A 321 16.53 -38.51 23.72
CA PHE A 321 16.01 -39.89 23.77
C PHE A 321 16.71 -40.75 24.85
N ASP A 322 18.01 -40.49 25.11
CA ASP A 322 18.73 -41.19 26.16
C ASP A 322 18.14 -40.85 27.53
N ALA A 323 17.92 -39.58 27.84
CA ALA A 323 17.33 -39.13 29.08
C ALA A 323 15.89 -39.65 29.25
N ALA A 324 15.08 -39.60 28.19
CA ALA A 324 13.71 -40.09 28.17
C ALA A 324 13.61 -41.61 28.42
N ALA A 325 14.59 -42.36 27.98
CA ALA A 325 14.65 -43.82 28.21
C ALA A 325 15.44 -44.23 29.46
N GLY A 326 16.07 -43.27 30.17
CA GLY A 326 16.97 -43.58 31.29
C GLY A 326 18.25 -44.31 30.87
N LEU A 327 18.75 -44.04 29.65
CA LEU A 327 19.94 -44.69 29.07
C LEU A 327 21.18 -43.80 29.22
N PRO A 328 22.39 -44.42 29.20
CA PRO A 328 23.62 -43.63 29.11
C PRO A 328 23.66 -42.72 27.89
N THR A 329 24.22 -41.52 28.07
CA THR A 329 24.36 -40.54 26.97
C THR A 329 25.10 -41.13 25.77
N GLY A 330 24.54 -40.94 24.58
CA GLY A 330 25.08 -41.44 23.29
C GLY A 330 24.61 -42.86 22.90
N THR A 331 23.65 -43.45 23.66
CA THR A 331 23.08 -44.76 23.31
C THR A 331 22.10 -44.68 22.15
N VAL A 332 21.16 -43.77 22.20
CA VAL A 332 20.13 -43.48 21.17
C VAL A 332 20.30 -42.05 20.64
N GLY A 333 20.82 -41.15 21.50
CA GLY A 333 21.14 -39.77 21.13
C GLY A 333 20.02 -38.76 21.38
N SER A 334 20.10 -37.65 20.67
CA SER A 334 19.10 -36.58 20.70
C SER A 334 18.88 -36.01 19.32
N ALA A 335 17.69 -35.49 19.03
CA ALA A 335 17.39 -34.78 17.77
C ALA A 335 16.38 -33.65 18.03
N PHE A 336 16.51 -32.58 17.29
CA PHE A 336 15.44 -31.60 17.19
C PHE A 336 14.36 -32.18 16.27
N VAL A 337 13.13 -32.16 16.73
CA VAL A 337 11.99 -32.77 16.03
C VAL A 337 10.85 -31.75 15.95
N THR A 338 10.30 -31.62 14.77
CA THR A 338 9.13 -30.76 14.51
C THR A 338 7.87 -31.59 14.26
N ARG A 339 6.70 -31.02 14.52
CA ARG A 339 5.40 -31.64 14.20
C ARG A 339 5.16 -31.68 12.69
N THR A 340 4.18 -32.48 12.27
CA THR A 340 3.76 -32.54 10.86
C THR A 340 2.79 -31.38 10.57
N GLY A 341 3.19 -30.48 9.69
CA GLY A 341 2.44 -29.32 9.28
C GLY A 341 1.42 -29.57 8.14
N TYR A 342 0.67 -28.53 7.77
CA TYR A 342 -0.27 -28.48 6.66
C TYR A 342 0.25 -27.54 5.57
N ASN A 343 -0.04 -27.84 4.29
CA ASN A 343 0.29 -26.92 3.20
C ASN A 343 -0.60 -25.66 3.29
N GLU A 344 -0.09 -24.52 2.82
CA GLU A 344 -0.85 -23.26 2.78
C GLU A 344 -2.18 -23.41 2.04
N ALA A 345 -2.19 -24.15 0.93
CA ALA A 345 -3.39 -24.38 0.13
C ALA A 345 -4.55 -25.09 0.89
N ASP A 346 -4.24 -25.79 1.98
CA ASP A 346 -5.23 -26.44 2.84
C ASP A 346 -5.83 -25.51 3.91
N LEU A 347 -5.19 -24.36 4.13
CA LEU A 347 -5.47 -23.45 5.25
C LEU A 347 -5.94 -22.07 4.78
N ALA A 348 -5.35 -21.52 3.71
CA ALA A 348 -5.61 -20.17 3.26
C ALA A 348 -6.90 -20.07 2.44
N ASN A 349 -7.59 -18.93 2.53
CA ASN A 349 -8.70 -18.60 1.67
C ASN A 349 -8.18 -17.80 0.46
N TYR A 350 -7.99 -18.47 -0.66
CA TYR A 350 -7.51 -17.86 -1.91
C TYR A 350 -8.60 -17.16 -2.73
N ASN A 351 -9.81 -17.01 -2.22
CA ASN A 351 -10.86 -16.22 -2.88
C ASN A 351 -10.50 -14.73 -2.80
N ALA A 352 -9.89 -14.20 -3.86
CA ALA A 352 -9.55 -12.78 -3.96
C ALA A 352 -10.81 -11.97 -4.28
N GLN A 353 -11.20 -11.04 -3.41
CA GLN A 353 -12.39 -10.20 -3.59
C GLN A 353 -12.10 -8.73 -3.24
N SER A 354 -12.62 -7.81 -4.06
CA SER A 354 -12.63 -6.38 -3.77
C SER A 354 -13.98 -5.78 -4.16
N VAL A 355 -14.71 -5.29 -3.18
CA VAL A 355 -16.00 -4.60 -3.36
C VAL A 355 -15.84 -3.16 -2.89
N LYS A 356 -16.18 -2.20 -3.74
CA LYS A 356 -16.03 -0.76 -3.46
C LYS A 356 -17.32 -0.03 -3.76
N ALA A 357 -17.67 0.89 -2.89
CA ALA A 357 -18.78 1.83 -3.09
C ALA A 357 -18.32 3.22 -2.64
N ASP A 358 -18.43 4.18 -3.53
CA ASP A 358 -18.08 5.58 -3.30
C ASP A 358 -19.23 6.48 -3.66
N TRP A 359 -19.39 7.57 -2.92
CA TRP A 359 -20.37 8.62 -3.27
C TRP A 359 -19.87 9.98 -2.84
N SER A 360 -20.33 11.03 -3.53
CA SER A 360 -20.15 12.41 -3.09
C SER A 360 -21.37 13.27 -3.37
N LEU A 361 -21.55 14.26 -2.49
CA LEU A 361 -22.48 15.35 -2.64
C LEU A 361 -21.67 16.65 -2.63
N ASN A 362 -21.85 17.46 -3.64
CA ASN A 362 -21.10 18.68 -3.88
C ASN A 362 -22.04 19.86 -3.94
N TYR A 363 -21.82 20.87 -3.10
CA TYR A 363 -22.70 22.04 -3.01
C TYR A 363 -21.91 23.35 -3.10
N ARG A 364 -22.25 24.18 -4.06
CA ARG A 364 -21.71 25.53 -4.30
C ARG A 364 -22.76 26.57 -3.92
N PRO A 365 -22.80 27.05 -2.65
CA PRO A 365 -23.89 27.88 -2.14
C PRO A 365 -24.11 29.18 -2.92
N PHE A 366 -23.03 29.76 -3.44
CA PHE A 366 -23.08 31.03 -4.17
C PHE A 366 -22.92 30.87 -5.68
N GLY A 367 -22.74 29.64 -6.19
CA GLY A 367 -22.48 29.37 -7.61
C GLY A 367 -21.08 29.82 -8.09
N ASN A 368 -20.14 29.98 -7.15
CA ASN A 368 -18.74 30.35 -7.37
C ASN A 368 -17.82 29.17 -6.99
N ASP A 369 -16.54 29.46 -6.75
CA ASP A 369 -15.50 28.50 -6.35
C ASP A 369 -15.68 27.89 -4.94
N LEU A 370 -16.46 28.55 -4.05
CA LEU A 370 -16.73 27.99 -2.71
C LEU A 370 -17.59 26.74 -2.80
N GLU A 371 -17.04 25.61 -2.39
CA GLU A 371 -17.67 24.29 -2.51
C GLU A 371 -17.63 23.54 -1.18
N LEU A 372 -18.79 23.04 -0.74
CA LEU A 372 -18.94 22.10 0.37
C LEU A 372 -19.09 20.69 -0.22
N ILE A 373 -18.23 19.77 0.21
CA ILE A 373 -18.18 18.41 -0.31
C ILE A 373 -18.34 17.42 0.85
N TYR A 374 -19.31 16.53 0.72
CA TYR A 374 -19.39 15.32 1.54
C TYR A 374 -18.99 14.13 0.68
N ASN A 375 -17.97 13.37 1.10
CA ASN A 375 -17.59 12.09 0.51
C ASN A 375 -17.82 10.95 1.49
N GLY A 376 -18.39 9.84 1.01
CA GLY A 376 -18.44 8.58 1.71
C GLY A 376 -17.80 7.50 0.84
N ARG A 377 -17.08 6.58 1.46
CA ARG A 377 -16.47 5.42 0.81
C ARG A 377 -16.54 4.21 1.73
N ILE A 378 -16.87 3.07 1.16
CA ILE A 378 -16.81 1.77 1.81
C ILE A 378 -16.11 0.79 0.87
N GLY A 379 -15.07 0.15 1.39
CA GLY A 379 -14.40 -0.97 0.73
C GLY A 379 -14.51 -2.22 1.58
N ARG A 380 -14.71 -3.37 0.93
CA ARG A 380 -14.61 -4.69 1.53
C ARG A 380 -13.73 -5.56 0.66
N GLY A 381 -12.81 -6.31 1.26
CA GLY A 381 -11.89 -7.13 0.51
C GLY A 381 -11.54 -8.45 1.17
N THR A 382 -11.15 -9.42 0.35
CA THR A 382 -10.51 -10.66 0.76
C THR A 382 -9.21 -10.80 0.00
N THR A 383 -8.13 -11.12 0.72
CA THR A 383 -6.78 -11.15 0.18
C THR A 383 -5.87 -12.00 1.07
N ILE A 384 -4.72 -12.39 0.55
CA ILE A 384 -3.62 -12.91 1.38
C ILE A 384 -2.68 -11.75 1.70
N TYR A 385 -2.21 -11.70 2.94
CA TYR A 385 -1.21 -10.75 3.41
C TYR A 385 -0.04 -11.48 4.05
N GLN A 386 1.19 -11.04 3.75
CA GLN A 386 2.41 -11.54 4.37
C GLN A 386 3.05 -10.45 5.23
N GLY A 387 3.10 -10.70 6.52
CA GLY A 387 3.81 -9.89 7.52
C GLY A 387 4.88 -10.73 8.22
N ALA A 388 4.81 -10.85 9.55
CA ALA A 388 5.63 -11.79 10.31
C ALA A 388 5.21 -13.25 10.06
N ASN A 389 3.93 -13.47 9.78
CA ASN A 389 3.33 -14.71 9.30
C ASN A 389 2.59 -14.46 7.97
N ARG A 390 1.93 -15.48 7.45
CA ARG A 390 0.94 -15.34 6.36
C ARG A 390 -0.46 -15.26 6.96
N TYR A 391 -1.26 -14.34 6.46
CA TYR A 391 -2.60 -14.06 6.97
C TYR A 391 -3.62 -14.19 5.86
N SER A 392 -4.69 -14.93 6.13
CA SER A 392 -5.89 -14.93 5.30
C SER A 392 -6.80 -13.79 5.76
N VAL A 393 -6.78 -12.67 5.05
CA VAL A 393 -7.60 -11.48 5.34
C VAL A 393 -8.94 -11.66 4.65
N ALA A 394 -9.93 -12.19 5.36
CA ALA A 394 -11.25 -12.51 4.81
C ALA A 394 -12.27 -11.45 5.20
N GLY A 395 -12.86 -10.79 4.19
CA GLY A 395 -13.94 -9.83 4.39
C GLY A 395 -13.54 -8.57 5.16
N PHE A 396 -12.26 -8.19 5.13
CA PHE A 396 -11.78 -6.91 5.67
C PHE A 396 -12.62 -5.76 5.15
N LYS A 397 -13.00 -4.84 6.03
CA LYS A 397 -13.83 -3.69 5.70
C LYS A 397 -13.17 -2.40 6.15
N MET A 398 -13.14 -1.41 5.27
CA MET A 398 -12.75 -0.04 5.61
C MET A 398 -13.82 0.94 5.15
N GLN A 399 -14.12 1.92 5.98
CA GLN A 399 -15.07 2.98 5.66
C GLN A 399 -14.47 4.34 5.99
N GLN A 400 -14.74 5.30 5.11
CA GLN A 400 -14.24 6.67 5.18
C GLN A 400 -15.39 7.65 4.98
N HIS A 401 -15.43 8.70 5.80
CA HIS A 401 -16.40 9.79 5.68
C HIS A 401 -15.68 11.12 5.83
N LYS A 402 -15.83 11.99 4.85
CA LYS A 402 -15.18 13.31 4.81
C LYS A 402 -16.19 14.43 4.59
N LEU A 403 -16.01 15.50 5.33
CA LEU A 403 -16.63 16.79 5.04
C LEU A 403 -15.53 17.80 4.74
N GLU A 404 -15.61 18.48 3.60
CA GLU A 404 -14.62 19.44 3.13
C GLU A 404 -15.31 20.74 2.68
N LEU A 405 -14.79 21.87 3.14
CA LEU A 405 -15.12 23.19 2.61
C LEU A 405 -13.86 23.73 1.93
N LYS A 406 -13.97 24.10 0.66
CA LYS A 406 -12.84 24.60 -0.12
C LYS A 406 -13.22 25.71 -1.08
N ASN A 407 -12.23 26.49 -1.48
CA ASN A 407 -12.22 27.35 -2.65
C ASN A 407 -10.80 27.40 -3.26
N ASP A 408 -10.54 28.32 -4.19
CA ASP A 408 -9.24 28.45 -4.83
C ASP A 408 -8.10 28.79 -3.85
N ASN A 409 -8.42 29.46 -2.73
CA ASN A 409 -7.44 29.94 -1.76
C ASN A 409 -7.30 29.07 -0.50
N PHE A 410 -8.31 28.27 -0.15
CA PHE A 410 -8.25 27.47 1.07
C PHE A 410 -9.02 26.16 0.97
N PHE A 411 -8.67 25.24 1.84
CA PHE A 411 -9.56 24.15 2.24
C PHE A 411 -9.46 23.91 3.75
N ILE A 412 -10.57 23.45 4.31
CA ILE A 412 -10.63 22.79 5.60
C ILE A 412 -11.43 21.51 5.45
N ARG A 413 -10.93 20.41 5.98
CA ARG A 413 -11.62 19.13 5.92
C ARG A 413 -11.43 18.34 7.20
N GLY A 414 -12.48 17.63 7.58
CA GLY A 414 -12.47 16.64 8.64
C GLY A 414 -12.92 15.30 8.10
N TYR A 415 -12.28 14.20 8.51
CA TYR A 415 -12.66 12.87 8.10
C TYR A 415 -12.37 11.82 9.15
N ILE A 416 -13.04 10.68 9.01
CA ILE A 416 -12.88 9.48 9.82
C ILE A 416 -12.52 8.35 8.88
N VAL A 417 -11.54 7.54 9.29
CA VAL A 417 -11.23 6.24 8.68
C VAL A 417 -11.41 5.18 9.76
N ALA A 418 -12.21 4.17 9.48
CA ALA A 418 -12.48 3.08 10.40
C ALA A 418 -12.36 1.75 9.66
N GLU A 419 -11.71 0.79 10.28
CA GLU A 419 -11.55 -0.55 9.76
C GLU A 419 -12.23 -1.60 10.62
N ASN A 420 -12.41 -2.77 10.03
CA ASN A 420 -12.83 -3.99 10.72
C ASN A 420 -12.14 -5.16 10.01
N SER A 421 -11.42 -5.97 10.75
CA SER A 421 -10.66 -7.12 10.24
C SER A 421 -11.51 -8.23 9.61
N GLY A 422 -12.84 -8.21 9.81
CA GLY A 422 -13.74 -9.25 9.30
C GLY A 422 -13.49 -10.60 9.94
N ASP A 423 -13.22 -11.60 9.09
CA ASP A 423 -12.89 -12.96 9.48
C ASP A 423 -11.41 -13.29 9.19
N ALA A 424 -10.54 -12.30 9.36
CA ALA A 424 -9.09 -12.47 9.18
C ALA A 424 -8.49 -13.40 10.24
N TYR A 425 -7.57 -14.27 9.81
CA TYR A 425 -6.86 -15.19 10.69
C TYR A 425 -5.42 -15.41 10.25
N ASP A 426 -4.60 -15.81 11.21
CA ASP A 426 -3.21 -16.22 11.00
C ASP A 426 -3.15 -17.69 10.57
N THR A 427 -2.52 -17.99 9.43
CA THR A 427 -2.42 -19.35 8.87
C THR A 427 -1.55 -20.27 9.72
N ARG A 428 -0.49 -19.71 10.34
CA ARG A 428 0.41 -20.45 11.25
C ARG A 428 -0.34 -20.89 12.51
N PHE A 429 -1.03 -19.98 13.21
CA PHE A 429 -1.84 -20.33 14.38
C PHE A 429 -3.00 -21.24 14.02
N ALA A 430 -3.62 -21.05 12.84
CA ALA A 430 -4.66 -21.94 12.37
C ALA A 430 -4.16 -23.39 12.22
N ALA A 431 -2.96 -23.58 11.69
CA ALA A 431 -2.33 -24.91 11.58
C ALA A 431 -1.94 -25.49 12.95
N ILE A 432 -1.23 -24.71 13.76
CA ILE A 432 -0.76 -25.12 15.09
C ILE A 432 -1.95 -25.54 15.97
N ASN A 433 -2.98 -24.72 16.07
CA ASN A 433 -4.12 -24.99 16.94
C ASN A 433 -5.07 -26.07 16.37
N THR A 434 -5.13 -26.23 15.05
CA THR A 434 -5.78 -27.41 14.45
C THR A 434 -5.03 -28.69 14.82
N ASN A 435 -3.69 -28.68 14.83
CA ASN A 435 -2.88 -29.81 15.30
C ASN A 435 -3.11 -30.09 16.80
N ARG A 436 -3.13 -29.06 17.63
CA ARG A 436 -3.35 -29.17 19.09
C ARG A 436 -4.75 -29.66 19.45
N ALA A 437 -5.75 -29.31 18.66
CA ALA A 437 -7.14 -29.70 18.88
C ALA A 437 -7.38 -31.21 18.79
N TRP A 438 -6.60 -31.97 18.01
CA TRP A 438 -6.72 -33.42 17.93
C TRP A 438 -5.69 -34.17 18.77
N LYS A 439 -4.49 -33.58 18.99
CA LYS A 439 -3.43 -34.14 19.84
C LYS A 439 -2.54 -33.06 20.41
N SER A 440 -2.39 -32.99 21.73
CA SER A 440 -1.49 -32.03 22.38
C SER A 440 -0.03 -32.24 21.95
N ASP A 441 0.77 -31.16 21.98
CA ASP A 441 2.20 -31.23 21.66
C ASP A 441 2.92 -32.26 22.54
N THR A 442 2.68 -32.23 23.83
CA THR A 442 3.27 -33.20 24.81
C THR A 442 2.96 -34.64 24.41
N GLN A 443 1.70 -34.95 24.05
CA GLN A 443 1.32 -36.32 23.67
C GLN A 443 2.01 -36.70 22.37
N TRP A 444 2.02 -35.80 21.34
CA TRP A 444 2.64 -36.10 20.06
C TRP A 444 4.14 -36.40 20.19
N PHE A 445 4.89 -35.52 20.91
CA PHE A 445 6.32 -35.71 21.14
C PHE A 445 6.63 -36.93 22.01
N THR A 446 5.77 -37.27 22.95
CA THR A 446 5.93 -38.50 23.76
C THR A 446 5.76 -39.76 22.93
N GLU A 447 4.72 -39.81 22.07
CA GLU A 447 4.50 -40.94 21.18
C GLU A 447 5.66 -41.09 20.16
N TYR A 448 6.15 -39.93 19.64
CA TYR A 448 7.30 -39.90 18.75
C TYR A 448 8.56 -40.46 19.44
N ALA A 449 8.92 -39.90 20.58
CA ALA A 449 10.12 -40.31 21.33
C ALA A 449 10.08 -41.79 21.69
N THR A 450 8.92 -42.24 22.19
CA THR A 450 8.74 -43.67 22.57
C THR A 450 8.93 -44.60 21.41
N THR A 451 8.34 -44.25 20.25
CA THR A 451 8.45 -45.07 19.04
C THR A 451 9.86 -45.04 18.47
N PHE A 452 10.51 -43.85 18.44
CA PHE A 452 11.91 -43.75 18.01
C PHE A 452 12.85 -44.60 18.82
N ILE A 453 12.77 -44.50 20.16
CA ILE A 453 13.57 -45.30 21.08
C ILE A 453 13.33 -46.80 20.86
N GLY A 454 12.07 -47.22 20.78
CA GLY A 454 11.72 -48.63 20.53
C GLY A 454 12.30 -49.15 19.21
N ALA A 455 12.20 -48.36 18.10
CA ALA A 455 12.76 -48.73 16.84
C ALA A 455 14.30 -48.84 16.84
N LYS A 456 14.98 -47.87 17.48
CA LYS A 456 16.45 -47.85 17.61
C LYS A 456 16.97 -49.04 18.44
N LEU A 457 16.23 -49.44 19.47
CA LEU A 457 16.58 -50.58 20.33
C LEU A 457 16.09 -51.93 19.77
N GLY A 458 15.33 -51.95 18.65
CA GLY A 458 14.76 -53.16 18.08
C GLY A 458 13.68 -53.81 18.93
N VAL A 459 12.97 -53.02 19.74
CA VAL A 459 11.90 -53.52 20.60
C VAL A 459 10.75 -54.11 19.77
N GLY A 460 10.35 -55.31 20.03
CA GLY A 460 9.29 -56.02 19.30
C GLY A 460 9.68 -56.65 17.96
N THR A 461 10.71 -56.16 17.28
CA THR A 461 11.18 -56.69 15.98
C THR A 461 12.46 -57.50 16.09
N GLY A 462 13.27 -57.29 17.16
CA GLY A 462 14.59 -57.86 17.28
C GLY A 462 15.66 -57.30 16.35
N VAL A 463 15.29 -56.29 15.54
CA VAL A 463 16.17 -55.62 14.58
C VAL A 463 16.19 -54.13 14.85
N GLN A 464 17.38 -53.56 15.04
CA GLN A 464 17.57 -52.11 15.22
C GLN A 464 17.35 -51.38 13.89
N ALA A 465 16.55 -50.31 13.93
CA ALA A 465 16.30 -49.45 12.78
C ALA A 465 17.46 -48.45 12.56
N THR A 466 17.67 -48.03 11.34
CA THR A 466 18.51 -46.85 11.05
C THR A 466 17.80 -45.59 11.63
N ASP A 467 18.54 -44.47 11.76
CA ASP A 467 17.95 -43.22 12.20
C ASP A 467 16.75 -42.78 11.33
N GLU A 468 16.94 -42.82 9.99
CA GLU A 468 15.89 -42.50 9.06
C GLU A 468 14.63 -43.36 9.22
N GLN A 469 14.81 -44.69 9.36
CA GLN A 469 13.69 -45.61 9.57
C GLN A 469 13.01 -45.40 10.91
N ALA A 470 13.79 -45.10 11.97
CA ALA A 470 13.26 -44.82 13.29
C ALA A 470 12.46 -43.49 13.32
N HIS A 471 12.97 -42.43 12.70
CA HIS A 471 12.26 -41.15 12.54
C HIS A 471 10.96 -41.31 11.72
N ALA A 472 10.99 -42.05 10.62
CA ALA A 472 9.82 -42.31 9.78
C ALA A 472 8.73 -43.09 10.58
N ALA A 473 9.12 -44.13 11.29
CA ALA A 473 8.21 -44.94 12.13
C ALA A 473 7.62 -44.06 13.25
N ALA A 474 8.45 -43.28 13.94
CA ALA A 474 8.06 -42.38 15.02
C ALA A 474 7.02 -41.34 14.54
N ARG A 475 7.27 -40.70 13.43
CA ARG A 475 6.33 -39.72 12.82
C ARG A 475 5.00 -40.39 12.45
N THR A 476 5.04 -41.55 11.81
CA THR A 476 3.83 -42.32 11.45
C THR A 476 2.95 -42.64 12.65
N VAL A 477 3.53 -43.04 13.79
CA VAL A 477 2.78 -43.34 15.02
C VAL A 477 2.27 -42.05 15.64
N ALA A 478 3.12 -41.04 15.77
CA ALA A 478 2.73 -39.77 16.37
C ALA A 478 1.60 -39.08 15.57
N ASP A 479 1.57 -39.22 14.24
CA ASP A 479 0.52 -38.69 13.37
C ASP A 479 -0.76 -39.54 13.33
N THR A 480 -0.83 -40.65 14.08
CA THR A 480 -2.06 -41.46 14.12
C THR A 480 -3.25 -40.65 14.63
N GLY A 481 -4.30 -40.53 13.79
CA GLY A 481 -5.49 -39.75 14.06
C GLY A 481 -5.39 -38.28 13.61
N ARG A 482 -4.33 -37.90 12.91
CA ARG A 482 -4.17 -36.54 12.35
C ARG A 482 -5.38 -36.17 11.49
N LEU A 483 -5.86 -34.94 11.67
CA LEU A 483 -6.93 -34.38 10.87
C LEU A 483 -6.45 -34.18 9.42
N ILE A 484 -7.13 -34.81 8.47
CA ILE A 484 -6.73 -34.76 7.06
C ILE A 484 -7.52 -33.66 6.33
N PRO A 485 -6.86 -32.72 5.67
CA PRO A 485 -7.50 -31.68 4.85
C PRO A 485 -8.54 -32.27 3.91
N GLY A 486 -9.64 -31.52 3.68
CA GLY A 486 -10.78 -31.97 2.87
C GLY A 486 -11.79 -32.86 3.60
N THR A 487 -11.48 -33.44 4.76
CA THR A 487 -12.44 -34.23 5.56
C THR A 487 -13.38 -33.33 6.36
N ALA A 488 -14.56 -33.88 6.73
CA ALA A 488 -15.53 -33.15 7.58
C ALA A 488 -14.95 -32.82 8.97
N ALA A 489 -14.17 -33.74 9.56
CA ALA A 489 -13.53 -33.53 10.85
C ALA A 489 -12.52 -32.37 10.79
N PHE A 490 -11.63 -32.35 9.79
CA PHE A 490 -10.69 -31.23 9.58
C PHE A 490 -11.46 -29.90 9.45
N ARG A 491 -12.43 -29.82 8.53
CA ARG A 491 -13.21 -28.59 8.30
C ARG A 491 -13.92 -28.10 9.56
N SER A 492 -14.53 -29.01 10.34
CA SER A 492 -15.21 -28.62 11.58
C SER A 492 -14.25 -28.02 12.61
N THR A 493 -13.10 -28.68 12.82
CA THR A 493 -12.08 -28.22 13.77
C THR A 493 -11.44 -26.93 13.29
N PHE A 494 -11.02 -26.88 12.03
CA PHE A 494 -10.39 -25.71 11.43
C PHE A 494 -11.30 -24.47 11.50
N ASN A 495 -12.60 -24.62 11.14
CA ASN A 495 -13.57 -23.52 11.24
C ASN A 495 -13.76 -23.02 12.68
N SER A 496 -13.66 -23.90 13.69
CA SER A 496 -13.70 -23.47 15.09
C SER A 496 -12.46 -22.69 15.47
N VAL A 497 -11.27 -23.14 15.04
CA VAL A 497 -9.99 -22.48 15.30
C VAL A 497 -9.91 -21.09 14.66
N ILE A 498 -10.29 -20.96 13.39
CA ILE A 498 -10.25 -19.66 12.70
C ILE A 498 -11.34 -18.67 13.16
N ALA A 499 -12.32 -19.13 13.94
CA ALA A 499 -13.35 -18.28 14.54
C ALA A 499 -13.03 -17.83 15.96
N ASP A 500 -12.04 -18.44 16.60
CA ASP A 500 -11.61 -18.18 17.97
C ASP A 500 -10.52 -17.10 18.00
N GLY A 501 -10.76 -16.04 18.77
CA GLY A 501 -9.83 -14.91 18.95
C GLY A 501 -8.77 -15.15 20.05
N ASP A 502 -8.84 -16.22 20.82
CA ASP A 502 -7.78 -16.63 21.75
C ASP A 502 -6.68 -17.35 20.96
N LEU A 503 -5.56 -16.71 20.71
CA LEU A 503 -4.45 -17.26 19.90
C LEU A 503 -3.77 -18.48 20.53
N THR A 504 -4.07 -18.81 21.79
CA THR A 504 -3.61 -20.07 22.40
C THR A 504 -4.38 -21.29 21.92
N THR A 505 -5.63 -21.10 21.46
CA THR A 505 -6.55 -22.13 20.97
C THR A 505 -7.12 -21.84 19.58
N GLY A 506 -7.08 -20.59 19.15
CA GLY A 506 -7.63 -20.08 17.90
C GLY A 506 -6.60 -19.38 17.01
N ALA A 507 -7.10 -18.65 16.02
CA ALA A 507 -6.26 -17.96 15.03
C ALA A 507 -6.84 -16.61 14.55
N LYS A 508 -8.03 -16.23 15.04
CA LYS A 508 -8.74 -15.03 14.56
C LYS A 508 -8.12 -13.76 15.09
N PHE A 509 -7.89 -12.79 14.21
CA PHE A 509 -7.61 -11.41 14.59
C PHE A 509 -8.87 -10.57 14.65
N ILE A 510 -8.94 -9.73 15.67
CA ILE A 510 -10.00 -8.73 15.83
C ILE A 510 -9.33 -7.36 15.75
N ASP A 511 -9.81 -6.52 14.84
CA ASP A 511 -9.38 -5.14 14.75
C ASP A 511 -10.56 -4.26 14.31
N ASN A 512 -10.87 -3.26 15.14
CA ASN A 512 -11.92 -2.25 14.93
C ASN A 512 -11.34 -0.84 15.12
N THR A 513 -10.08 -0.68 14.80
CA THR A 513 -9.35 0.57 14.97
C THR A 513 -9.88 1.65 14.04
N LYS A 514 -9.81 2.88 14.46
CA LYS A 514 -10.16 4.05 13.66
C LYS A 514 -9.26 5.24 14.00
N PHE A 515 -9.21 6.19 13.08
CA PHE A 515 -8.69 7.51 13.39
C PHE A 515 -9.62 8.61 12.87
N ARG A 516 -9.56 9.76 13.54
CA ARG A 516 -10.18 11.02 13.14
C ARG A 516 -9.09 11.99 12.72
N HIS A 517 -9.32 12.74 11.65
CA HIS A 517 -8.33 13.69 11.15
C HIS A 517 -9.01 14.99 10.72
N ILE A 518 -8.42 16.11 11.11
CA ILE A 518 -8.82 17.43 10.64
C ILE A 518 -7.56 18.12 10.09
N ASN A 519 -7.65 18.67 8.88
CA ASN A 519 -6.58 19.51 8.35
C ASN A 519 -7.11 20.65 7.50
N GLY A 520 -6.31 21.69 7.38
CA GLY A 520 -6.62 22.85 6.57
C GLY A 520 -5.37 23.50 5.99
N ASN A 521 -5.59 24.25 4.92
CA ASN A 521 -4.59 25.07 4.23
C ASN A 521 -5.21 26.39 3.80
N TYR A 522 -4.44 27.46 3.87
CA TYR A 522 -4.81 28.78 3.35
C TYR A 522 -3.64 29.37 2.55
N ASN A 523 -3.93 29.79 1.32
CA ASN A 523 -2.99 30.48 0.45
C ASN A 523 -3.23 32.00 0.56
N LEU A 524 -2.18 32.73 0.93
CA LEU A 524 -2.20 34.16 1.19
C LEU A 524 -1.90 35.00 -0.07
N ALA A 525 -1.60 34.39 -1.23
CA ALA A 525 -1.15 35.09 -2.45
C ALA A 525 -2.07 36.28 -2.82
N HIS A 526 -3.38 36.06 -2.83
CA HIS A 526 -4.40 37.07 -3.17
C HIS A 526 -4.44 38.26 -2.19
N LEU A 527 -3.90 38.12 -0.97
CA LEU A 527 -3.82 39.22 0.03
C LEU A 527 -2.57 40.09 -0.12
N ILE A 528 -1.60 39.63 -0.94
CA ILE A 528 -0.33 40.30 -1.17
C ILE A 528 -0.09 40.56 -2.66
N ASP A 529 -1.18 40.79 -3.41
CA ASP A 529 -1.17 41.10 -4.85
C ASP A 529 -0.33 40.09 -5.66
N ASP A 530 -0.43 38.80 -5.32
CA ASP A 530 0.30 37.67 -5.94
C ASP A 530 1.83 37.86 -5.97
N TRP A 531 2.37 38.66 -5.03
CA TRP A 531 3.81 38.90 -4.92
C TRP A 531 4.61 37.60 -4.68
N ALA A 532 4.03 36.69 -3.91
CA ALA A 532 4.54 35.35 -3.68
C ALA A 532 3.37 34.41 -3.35
N ASP A 533 3.55 33.12 -3.55
CA ASP A 533 2.65 32.10 -3.04
C ASP A 533 3.08 31.72 -1.63
N ILE A 534 2.29 32.12 -0.63
CA ILE A 534 2.55 31.82 0.78
C ILE A 534 1.38 31.02 1.31
N GLN A 535 1.67 29.82 1.77
CA GLN A 535 0.67 28.92 2.35
C GLN A 535 0.94 28.70 3.82
N VAL A 536 -0.15 28.61 4.60
CA VAL A 536 -0.13 28.17 5.99
C VAL A 536 -1.17 27.10 6.19
N GLY A 537 -0.84 26.11 7.01
CA GLY A 537 -1.78 25.03 7.27
C GLY A 537 -1.48 24.30 8.56
N GLY A 538 -2.42 23.45 8.96
CA GLY A 538 -2.30 22.66 10.16
C GLY A 538 -3.13 21.39 10.08
N SER A 539 -2.86 20.46 11.00
CA SER A 539 -3.56 19.19 11.12
C SER A 539 -3.62 18.72 12.55
N TRP A 540 -4.65 17.95 12.85
CA TRP A 540 -4.83 17.17 14.06
C TRP A 540 -5.33 15.80 13.69
N ARG A 541 -4.83 14.76 14.39
CA ARG A 541 -5.26 13.36 14.24
C ARG A 541 -5.35 12.72 15.61
N GLU A 542 -6.43 11.96 15.84
CA GLU A 542 -6.64 11.10 16.99
C GLU A 542 -6.78 9.66 16.52
N TYR A 543 -6.00 8.76 17.06
CA TYR A 543 -6.15 7.32 16.89
C TYR A 543 -6.98 6.74 18.03
N GLU A 544 -7.77 5.70 17.72
CA GLU A 544 -8.52 4.91 18.69
C GLU A 544 -8.30 3.42 18.32
N LEU A 545 -7.33 2.77 18.99
CA LEU A 545 -6.96 1.38 18.76
C LEU A 545 -7.94 0.46 19.47
N ASN A 546 -8.48 -0.55 18.78
CA ASN A 546 -9.47 -1.48 19.34
C ASN A 546 -9.30 -2.87 18.72
N SER A 547 -8.41 -3.67 19.31
CA SER A 547 -8.16 -5.06 18.91
C SER A 547 -8.72 -6.09 19.90
N GLN A 548 -9.29 -5.65 21.01
CA GLN A 548 -9.76 -6.50 22.12
C GLN A 548 -8.65 -7.44 22.63
N GLY A 549 -7.41 -6.97 22.64
CA GLY A 549 -6.25 -7.71 23.11
C GLY A 549 -5.66 -8.71 22.10
N THR A 550 -6.20 -8.84 20.88
CA THR A 550 -5.65 -9.79 19.88
C THR A 550 -4.41 -9.27 19.15
N ILE A 551 -4.17 -7.96 19.14
CA ILE A 551 -3.01 -7.31 18.51
C ILE A 551 -2.33 -6.36 19.50
N PHE A 552 -3.09 -5.43 20.07
CA PHE A 552 -2.62 -4.40 20.99
C PHE A 552 -2.91 -4.78 22.45
N THR A 553 -2.27 -4.09 23.39
CA THR A 553 -2.53 -4.28 24.83
C THR A 553 -3.81 -3.59 25.32
N ASP A 554 -4.82 -3.51 24.49
CA ASP A 554 -6.12 -2.86 24.75
C ASP A 554 -7.12 -3.77 25.49
N PHE A 555 -6.61 -4.57 26.46
CA PHE A 555 -7.37 -5.54 27.23
C PHE A 555 -8.52 -4.90 28.03
N ASP A 556 -8.31 -3.69 28.56
CA ASP A 556 -9.27 -2.95 29.37
C ASP A 556 -10.10 -1.92 28.57
N GLY A 557 -9.94 -1.89 27.25
CA GLY A 557 -10.63 -1.00 26.34
C GLY A 557 -9.72 -0.27 25.36
N PRO A 558 -10.27 0.51 24.43
CA PRO A 558 -9.51 1.17 23.37
C PRO A 558 -8.41 2.10 23.89
N ILE A 559 -7.25 2.10 23.19
CA ILE A 559 -6.13 3.01 23.44
C ILE A 559 -6.27 4.21 22.50
N THR A 560 -6.17 5.42 23.04
CA THR A 560 -6.25 6.67 22.25
C THR A 560 -4.97 7.48 22.39
N TYR A 561 -4.56 8.16 21.29
CA TYR A 561 -3.47 9.13 21.29
C TYR A 561 -3.60 10.14 20.16
N ASP A 562 -2.95 11.30 20.32
CA ASP A 562 -3.07 12.45 19.45
C ASP A 562 -1.78 12.82 18.70
N GLU A 563 -1.95 13.38 17.49
CA GLU A 563 -0.91 14.00 16.69
C GLU A 563 -1.33 15.37 16.18
N TYR A 564 -0.40 16.33 16.20
CA TYR A 564 -0.62 17.71 15.75
C TYR A 564 0.47 18.13 14.76
N GLY A 565 0.12 18.93 13.78
CA GLY A 565 1.08 19.50 12.85
C GLY A 565 0.71 20.89 12.37
N ALA A 566 1.71 21.72 12.13
CA ALA A 566 1.53 23.04 11.52
C ALA A 566 2.65 23.29 10.51
N TYR A 567 2.34 23.89 9.37
CA TYR A 567 3.33 24.16 8.34
C TYR A 567 3.13 25.50 7.65
N THR A 568 4.21 25.97 7.03
CA THR A 568 4.20 27.09 6.10
C THR A 568 5.01 26.75 4.85
N GLN A 569 4.62 27.29 3.71
CA GLN A 569 5.37 27.23 2.47
C GLN A 569 5.42 28.60 1.84
N PHE A 570 6.59 28.96 1.33
CA PHE A 570 6.85 30.14 0.53
C PHE A 570 7.33 29.71 -0.87
N GLN A 571 6.70 30.22 -1.91
CA GLN A 571 7.14 30.04 -3.29
C GLN A 571 7.20 31.40 -4.00
N LYS A 572 8.26 31.60 -4.78
CA LYS A 572 8.40 32.78 -5.62
C LYS A 572 9.09 32.48 -6.93
N LYS A 573 8.53 33.02 -8.02
CA LYS A 573 9.17 33.07 -9.33
C LYS A 573 9.95 34.37 -9.46
N LEU A 574 11.15 34.29 -9.99
CA LEU A 574 12.13 35.36 -10.14
C LEU A 574 12.73 35.30 -11.56
N ILE A 575 13.38 36.40 -11.99
CA ILE A 575 14.11 36.48 -13.27
C ILE A 575 13.19 36.07 -14.44
N ASP A 576 12.11 36.81 -14.63
CA ASP A 576 11.08 36.55 -15.66
C ASP A 576 10.56 35.11 -15.60
N ASP A 577 10.21 34.62 -14.39
CA ASP A 577 9.74 33.28 -14.08
C ASP A 577 10.71 32.14 -14.43
N ARG A 578 11.99 32.45 -14.67
CA ARG A 578 13.00 31.44 -14.98
C ARG A 578 13.59 30.76 -13.73
N LEU A 579 13.53 31.42 -12.60
CA LEU A 579 13.99 30.87 -11.31
C LEU A 579 12.79 30.75 -10.38
N LYS A 580 12.43 29.55 -9.99
CA LYS A 580 11.45 29.27 -8.94
C LYS A 580 12.16 28.84 -7.68
N VAL A 581 11.86 29.50 -6.56
CA VAL A 581 12.38 29.17 -5.23
C VAL A 581 11.20 28.69 -4.37
N THR A 582 11.37 27.58 -3.69
CA THR A 582 10.39 27.02 -2.76
C THR A 582 11.07 26.77 -1.42
N LEU A 583 10.49 27.30 -0.34
CA LEU A 583 10.91 27.06 1.04
C LEU A 583 9.68 26.56 1.81
N SER A 584 9.83 25.49 2.56
CA SER A 584 8.76 24.97 3.42
C SER A 584 9.33 24.58 4.78
N GLY A 585 8.51 24.68 5.79
CA GLY A 585 8.83 24.20 7.12
C GLY A 585 7.57 23.70 7.81
N ARG A 586 7.67 22.58 8.47
CA ARG A 586 6.58 21.95 9.23
C ARG A 586 7.08 21.54 10.60
N TYR A 587 6.25 21.76 11.61
CA TYR A 587 6.45 21.26 12.96
C TYR A 587 5.35 20.27 13.28
N ASP A 588 5.71 19.07 13.72
CA ASP A 588 4.78 18.02 14.14
C ASP A 588 5.08 17.62 15.59
N LYS A 589 4.04 17.27 16.33
CA LYS A 589 4.10 16.75 17.68
C LYS A 589 3.18 15.56 17.82
N ASN A 590 3.74 14.43 18.24
CA ASN A 590 3.02 13.24 18.68
C ASN A 590 2.98 13.24 20.22
N GLU A 591 1.99 12.61 20.84
CA GLU A 591 1.85 12.55 22.29
C GLU A 591 3.07 11.97 23.01
N PHE A 592 3.72 10.95 22.42
CA PHE A 592 4.81 10.18 23.04
C PHE A 592 6.21 10.72 22.75
N PHE A 593 6.37 11.58 21.74
CA PHE A 593 7.68 12.04 21.29
C PHE A 593 7.83 13.55 21.36
N ASP A 594 9.06 14.02 21.41
CA ASP A 594 9.34 15.43 21.22
C ASP A 594 8.94 15.89 19.82
N GLY A 595 8.67 17.18 19.67
CA GLY A 595 8.26 17.73 18.39
C GLY A 595 9.41 17.70 17.37
N PHE A 596 9.08 17.42 16.10
CA PHE A 596 10.02 17.40 15.00
C PHE A 596 9.76 18.55 14.03
N PHE A 597 10.86 19.19 13.55
CA PHE A 597 10.80 20.23 12.54
C PHE A 597 11.34 19.72 11.20
N SER A 598 10.51 19.73 10.15
CA SER A 598 10.84 19.29 8.81
C SER A 598 11.04 20.48 7.86
N PRO A 599 12.27 20.97 7.62
CA PRO A 599 12.55 22.00 6.62
C PRO A 599 12.65 21.39 5.23
N ARG A 600 12.33 22.19 4.21
CA ARG A 600 12.56 21.88 2.79
C ARG A 600 12.94 23.16 2.05
N ALA A 601 13.97 23.05 1.19
CA ALA A 601 14.33 24.08 0.23
C ALA A 601 14.46 23.45 -1.16
N GLY A 602 13.91 24.13 -2.15
CA GLY A 602 13.97 23.67 -3.54
C GLY A 602 14.13 24.84 -4.50
N VAL A 603 14.84 24.60 -5.58
CA VAL A 603 15.01 25.54 -6.66
C VAL A 603 14.76 24.85 -8.00
N ALA A 604 14.12 25.55 -8.93
CA ALA A 604 14.00 25.12 -10.31
C ALA A 604 14.38 26.27 -11.25
N VAL A 605 15.26 25.98 -12.20
CA VAL A 605 15.79 26.96 -13.17
C VAL A 605 15.39 26.53 -14.57
N THR A 606 14.58 27.37 -15.20
CA THR A 606 14.13 27.18 -16.59
C THR A 606 15.07 27.88 -17.57
N LEU A 607 15.66 27.13 -18.49
CA LEU A 607 16.69 27.56 -19.44
C LEU A 607 16.21 27.45 -20.90
N GLY A 608 17.00 28.01 -21.81
CA GLY A 608 16.71 28.04 -23.24
C GLY A 608 15.80 29.21 -23.65
N GLU A 609 15.84 29.58 -24.90
CA GLU A 609 14.99 30.65 -25.44
C GLU A 609 13.51 30.26 -25.37
N ASN A 610 13.18 29.01 -25.66
CA ASN A 610 11.83 28.44 -25.62
C ASN A 610 11.43 27.93 -24.22
N ARG A 611 12.23 28.15 -23.17
CA ARG A 611 11.97 27.68 -21.81
C ARG A 611 11.73 26.17 -21.75
N ASN A 612 12.46 25.40 -22.53
CA ASN A 612 12.26 23.96 -22.73
C ASN A 612 13.29 23.08 -22.01
N HIS A 613 14.10 23.66 -21.14
CA HIS A 613 15.02 22.95 -20.23
C HIS A 613 14.77 23.40 -18.81
N ASN A 614 14.73 22.49 -17.87
CA ASN A 614 14.58 22.77 -16.45
C ASN A 614 15.61 21.95 -15.65
N ILE A 615 16.37 22.64 -14.81
CA ILE A 615 17.24 22.03 -13.80
C ILE A 615 16.62 22.30 -12.45
N ARG A 616 16.50 21.28 -11.64
CA ARG A 616 15.94 21.36 -10.29
C ARG A 616 16.89 20.77 -9.25
N ALA A 617 16.90 21.36 -8.06
CA ALA A 617 17.58 20.79 -6.91
C ALA A 617 16.74 21.00 -5.66
N SER A 618 16.76 20.04 -4.75
CA SER A 618 16.08 20.16 -3.47
C SER A 618 16.88 19.50 -2.35
N VAL A 619 16.70 20.03 -1.15
CA VAL A 619 17.12 19.41 0.12
C VAL A 619 15.94 19.46 1.07
N GLN A 620 15.73 18.37 1.79
CA GLN A 620 14.65 18.29 2.76
C GLN A 620 15.00 17.33 3.89
N GLN A 621 14.50 17.65 5.07
CA GLN A 621 14.43 16.72 6.19
C GLN A 621 13.00 16.23 6.34
N GLY A 622 12.86 14.99 6.70
CA GLY A 622 11.59 14.35 6.99
C GLY A 622 11.73 13.41 8.18
N PHE A 623 10.60 12.92 8.66
CA PHE A 623 10.59 11.98 9.76
C PHE A 623 9.40 11.02 9.62
N ARG A 624 9.49 9.89 10.30
CA ARG A 624 8.43 8.91 10.45
C ARG A 624 8.23 8.58 11.92
N ASN A 625 7.01 8.76 12.41
CA ASN A 625 6.66 8.26 13.74
C ASN A 625 6.72 6.73 13.74
N PRO A 626 7.09 6.11 14.86
CA PRO A 626 6.81 4.70 15.09
C PRO A 626 5.31 4.41 14.86
N THR A 627 5.04 3.23 14.30
CA THR A 627 3.66 2.81 14.01
C THR A 627 2.89 2.46 15.28
N THR A 628 1.57 2.28 15.16
CA THR A 628 0.74 1.76 16.25
C THR A 628 1.26 0.42 16.77
N GLN A 629 1.80 -0.43 15.88
CA GLN A 629 2.42 -1.71 16.27
C GLN A 629 3.74 -1.49 17.01
N ASP A 630 4.63 -0.63 16.52
CA ASP A 630 5.89 -0.32 17.20
C ASP A 630 5.67 0.21 18.63
N LEU A 631 4.51 0.84 18.87
CA LEU A 631 4.15 1.44 20.15
C LEU A 631 3.32 0.52 21.07
N PHE A 632 2.31 -0.18 20.53
CA PHE A 632 1.25 -0.77 21.35
C PHE A 632 1.01 -2.27 21.17
N ILE A 633 1.78 -2.94 20.29
CA ILE A 633 1.62 -4.36 20.09
C ILE A 633 1.89 -5.14 21.41
N GLY A 634 1.09 -6.18 21.66
CA GLY A 634 1.26 -7.13 22.75
C GLY A 634 0.88 -8.52 22.26
N LEU A 635 1.61 -9.06 21.26
CA LEU A 635 1.22 -10.23 20.49
C LEU A 635 2.25 -11.36 20.63
N ASN A 636 1.82 -12.54 21.05
CA ASN A 636 2.64 -13.75 21.00
C ASN A 636 2.50 -14.39 19.61
N VAL A 637 3.58 -14.42 18.84
CA VAL A 637 3.61 -15.02 17.48
C VAL A 637 4.21 -16.43 17.47
N GLY A 638 4.35 -17.05 18.62
CA GLY A 638 4.88 -18.39 18.81
C GLY A 638 6.40 -18.42 18.91
N ALA A 639 7.13 -17.82 17.96
CA ALA A 639 8.59 -17.75 18.00
C ALA A 639 9.11 -16.66 18.96
N ALA A 640 8.31 -15.63 19.21
CA ALA A 640 8.61 -14.54 20.14
C ALA A 640 7.32 -13.85 20.60
N ILE A 641 7.42 -13.10 21.68
CA ILE A 641 6.39 -12.17 22.14
C ILE A 641 6.78 -10.77 21.65
N LEU A 642 5.94 -10.19 20.78
CA LEU A 642 6.12 -8.83 20.29
C LEU A 642 5.61 -7.86 21.35
N VAL A 643 6.44 -6.93 21.81
CA VAL A 643 6.04 -5.90 22.77
C VAL A 643 6.43 -4.51 22.26
N GLY A 644 5.40 -3.66 22.08
CA GLY A 644 5.57 -2.29 21.65
C GLY A 644 6.17 -1.41 22.75
N SER A 645 6.81 -0.32 22.35
CA SER A 645 7.70 0.48 23.18
C SER A 645 7.04 1.70 23.86
N ALA A 646 5.73 1.95 23.68
CA ALA A 646 5.08 3.02 24.42
C ALA A 646 5.18 2.76 25.93
N PRO A 647 5.55 3.78 26.75
CA PRO A 647 5.85 3.56 28.16
C PRO A 647 4.72 2.86 28.95
N ASP A 648 3.47 3.20 28.66
CA ASP A 648 2.28 2.62 29.29
C ASP A 648 1.94 1.23 28.72
N ASN A 649 2.31 0.95 27.46
CA ASN A 649 2.17 -0.37 26.84
C ASN A 649 3.01 -1.43 27.59
N LEU A 650 4.22 -1.06 27.98
CA LEU A 650 5.14 -1.94 28.69
C LEU A 650 4.58 -2.42 30.02
N ASP A 651 3.76 -1.60 30.67
CA ASP A 651 3.17 -1.92 31.98
C ASP A 651 1.82 -2.66 31.85
N ARG A 652 1.14 -2.52 30.69
CA ARG A 652 -0.11 -3.26 30.38
C ARG A 652 0.11 -4.68 29.91
N ASP A 653 1.27 -5.00 29.29
CA ASP A 653 1.58 -6.35 28.81
C ASP A 653 2.08 -7.22 29.97
N VAL A 654 1.15 -7.82 30.69
CA VAL A 654 1.42 -8.70 31.84
C VAL A 654 1.07 -10.12 31.46
N ARG A 655 2.06 -11.04 31.62
CA ARG A 655 1.92 -12.45 31.23
C ARG A 655 2.41 -13.37 32.33
N THR A 656 1.74 -14.52 32.46
CA THR A 656 2.10 -15.56 33.41
C THR A 656 2.68 -16.76 32.67
N PHE A 657 3.84 -17.24 33.10
CA PHE A 657 4.54 -18.37 32.51
C PHE A 657 4.81 -19.45 33.57
N ASP A 658 4.79 -20.70 33.10
CA ASP A 658 5.15 -21.84 33.96
C ASP A 658 6.66 -21.86 34.24
N VAL A 659 7.03 -22.11 35.48
CA VAL A 659 8.43 -22.26 35.92
C VAL A 659 8.75 -23.75 36.01
N SER A 660 9.89 -24.16 35.47
CA SER A 660 10.36 -25.55 35.52
C SER A 660 10.45 -26.08 36.95
N PRO A 661 10.34 -27.39 37.19
CA PRO A 661 10.52 -27.97 38.55
C PRO A 661 11.85 -27.57 39.20
N GLN A 662 12.91 -27.38 38.39
CA GLN A 662 14.21 -26.92 38.87
C GLN A 662 14.15 -25.45 39.29
N GLY A 663 13.46 -24.58 38.50
CA GLY A 663 13.27 -23.17 38.80
C GLY A 663 12.38 -22.96 40.05
N GLN A 664 11.36 -23.79 40.25
CA GLN A 664 10.49 -23.73 41.41
C GLN A 664 11.26 -23.91 42.74
N ALA A 665 12.39 -24.63 42.71
CA ALA A 665 13.26 -24.76 43.87
C ALA A 665 13.90 -23.42 44.30
N PHE A 666 14.03 -22.47 43.37
CA PHE A 666 14.59 -21.14 43.65
C PHE A 666 13.50 -20.08 43.85
N THR A 667 12.40 -20.18 43.13
CA THR A 667 11.31 -19.19 43.18
C THR A 667 10.27 -19.46 44.23
N GLY A 668 10.11 -20.74 44.62
CA GLY A 668 9.01 -21.22 45.47
C GLY A 668 7.62 -21.14 44.84
N SER A 669 7.55 -20.83 43.49
CA SER A 669 6.30 -20.69 42.75
C SER A 669 6.32 -21.57 41.50
N ALA A 670 5.16 -22.09 41.11
CA ALA A 670 4.99 -22.84 39.87
C ALA A 670 4.90 -21.92 38.65
N THR A 671 4.66 -20.64 38.85
CA THR A 671 4.52 -19.64 37.79
C THR A 671 5.33 -18.40 38.13
N ALA A 672 5.70 -17.66 37.07
CA ALA A 672 6.29 -16.32 37.13
C ALA A 672 5.43 -15.35 36.33
N GLU A 673 5.21 -14.16 36.87
CA GLU A 673 4.57 -13.05 36.17
C GLU A 673 5.64 -12.15 35.59
N ILE A 674 5.59 -11.93 34.28
CA ILE A 674 6.48 -11.06 33.52
C ILE A 674 5.69 -9.91 32.97
N VAL A 675 6.19 -8.69 33.20
CA VAL A 675 5.67 -7.45 32.65
C VAL A 675 6.49 -7.10 31.40
N GLY A 676 5.89 -6.64 30.33
CA GLY A 676 6.55 -6.31 29.04
C GLY A 676 7.79 -5.42 29.17
N ARG A 677 7.82 -4.56 30.21
CA ARG A 677 8.98 -3.74 30.57
C ARG A 677 10.26 -4.57 30.79
N ALA A 678 10.13 -5.80 31.25
CA ALA A 678 11.28 -6.68 31.47
C ALA A 678 12.03 -6.99 30.16
N ALA A 679 11.33 -7.01 29.03
CA ALA A 679 11.97 -7.24 27.72
C ALA A 679 12.95 -6.11 27.32
N TYR A 680 12.76 -4.91 27.84
CA TYR A 680 13.62 -3.75 27.61
C TYR A 680 14.68 -3.58 28.72
N GLU A 681 14.36 -3.83 29.97
CA GLU A 681 15.15 -3.43 31.14
C GLU A 681 15.77 -4.62 31.91
N ASN A 682 15.26 -5.84 31.71
CA ASN A 682 15.70 -7.05 32.41
C ASN A 682 15.85 -8.25 31.47
N ALA A 683 16.68 -8.11 30.46
CA ALA A 683 16.83 -9.13 29.44
C ALA A 683 18.27 -9.35 29.01
N TYR A 684 18.51 -10.47 28.34
CA TYR A 684 19.76 -10.77 27.65
C TYR A 684 19.59 -10.67 26.14
N SER A 685 20.65 -10.26 25.43
CA SER A 685 20.69 -10.36 23.98
C SER A 685 20.57 -11.82 23.53
N LEU A 686 19.61 -12.16 22.68
CA LEU A 686 19.46 -13.52 22.13
C LEU A 686 20.75 -13.97 21.44
N ALA A 687 21.35 -13.11 20.62
CA ALA A 687 22.61 -13.42 19.91
C ALA A 687 23.75 -13.74 20.89
N SER A 688 23.87 -13.02 22.00
CA SER A 688 24.89 -13.26 23.00
C SER A 688 24.70 -14.59 23.73
N VAL A 689 23.45 -14.98 24.00
CA VAL A 689 23.12 -16.27 24.61
C VAL A 689 23.44 -17.42 23.65
N GLN A 690 23.09 -17.29 22.38
CA GLN A 690 23.42 -18.27 21.34
C GLN A 690 24.95 -18.41 21.16
N ALA A 691 25.69 -17.33 21.30
CA ALA A 691 27.15 -17.34 21.27
C ALA A 691 27.78 -17.93 22.58
N GLY A 692 26.97 -18.33 23.55
CA GLY A 692 27.44 -18.89 24.82
C GLY A 692 28.04 -17.87 25.82
N ALA A 693 27.85 -16.57 25.60
CA ALA A 693 28.34 -15.47 26.42
C ALA A 693 27.20 -14.47 26.74
N PRO A 694 26.22 -14.86 27.57
CA PRO A 694 25.03 -14.05 27.88
C PRO A 694 25.41 -12.63 28.32
N THR A 695 24.95 -11.62 27.59
CA THR A 695 25.16 -10.21 27.89
C THR A 695 23.82 -9.56 28.20
N ALA A 696 23.69 -9.00 29.41
CA ALA A 696 22.50 -8.24 29.78
C ALA A 696 22.39 -6.98 28.91
N VAL A 697 21.17 -6.68 28.50
CA VAL A 697 20.88 -5.51 27.64
C VAL A 697 19.83 -4.62 28.32
N ASN A 698 19.97 -3.33 28.04
CA ASN A 698 18.95 -2.32 28.33
C ASN A 698 18.63 -1.63 27.01
N THR A 699 17.53 -2.04 26.40
CA THR A 699 17.16 -1.60 25.04
C THR A 699 16.44 -0.27 25.13
N PRO A 700 16.91 0.78 24.41
CA PRO A 700 16.22 2.07 24.40
C PRO A 700 14.86 1.95 23.72
N LEU A 701 13.89 2.74 24.20
CA LEU A 701 12.57 2.84 23.60
C LEU A 701 12.67 3.51 22.22
N VAL A 702 11.79 3.09 21.30
CA VAL A 702 11.79 3.58 19.93
C VAL A 702 11.56 5.10 19.87
N GLN A 703 12.29 5.76 18.97
CA GLN A 703 12.16 7.18 18.63
C GLN A 703 11.76 7.33 17.16
N PRO A 704 11.22 8.49 16.75
CA PRO A 704 10.98 8.76 15.34
C PRO A 704 12.23 8.58 14.48
N GLU A 705 12.01 7.94 13.32
CA GLU A 705 13.05 7.77 12.29
C GLU A 705 13.15 9.05 11.47
N GLU A 706 14.36 9.49 11.14
CA GLU A 706 14.65 10.72 10.44
C GLU A 706 15.29 10.45 9.08
N ILE A 707 15.05 11.34 8.11
CA ILE A 707 15.69 11.32 6.80
C ILE A 707 16.19 12.71 6.42
N THR A 708 17.41 12.79 5.90
CA THR A 708 17.92 13.94 5.13
C THR A 708 18.06 13.51 3.67
N ALA A 709 17.28 14.14 2.79
CA ALA A 709 17.21 13.79 1.38
C ALA A 709 17.68 14.92 0.49
N TYR A 710 18.57 14.60 -0.46
CA TYR A 710 19.07 15.48 -1.51
C TYR A 710 18.60 14.97 -2.86
N GLU A 711 18.14 15.87 -3.73
CA GLU A 711 17.74 15.52 -5.09
C GLU A 711 18.26 16.55 -6.08
N LEU A 712 18.75 16.06 -7.23
CA LEU A 712 19.08 16.85 -8.41
C LEU A 712 18.37 16.27 -9.62
N GLY A 713 17.75 17.12 -10.44
CA GLY A 713 17.03 16.65 -11.62
C GLY A 713 17.18 17.57 -12.83
N TYR A 714 16.98 16.99 -14.01
CA TYR A 714 16.96 17.69 -15.28
C TYR A 714 15.76 17.21 -16.11
N ARG A 715 15.00 18.15 -16.62
CA ARG A 715 13.90 17.91 -17.56
C ARG A 715 14.11 18.72 -18.84
N ALA A 716 13.78 18.14 -19.97
CA ALA A 716 13.85 18.85 -21.22
C ALA A 716 12.74 18.39 -22.19
N GLN A 717 12.28 19.35 -22.99
CA GLN A 717 11.43 19.11 -24.13
C GLN A 717 12.19 19.54 -25.39
N ILE A 718 12.67 18.58 -26.18
CA ILE A 718 13.45 18.82 -27.40
C ILE A 718 12.66 18.34 -28.59
N GLY A 719 11.91 19.24 -29.21
CA GLY A 719 10.92 18.86 -30.24
C GLY A 719 9.84 17.94 -29.65
N LYS A 720 9.73 16.72 -30.17
CA LYS A 720 8.80 15.69 -29.68
C LYS A 720 9.40 14.77 -28.61
N VAL A 721 10.64 14.97 -28.25
CA VAL A 721 11.34 14.14 -27.25
C VAL A 721 11.28 14.82 -25.90
N THR A 722 10.77 14.10 -24.92
CA THR A 722 10.80 14.45 -23.51
C THR A 722 11.91 13.66 -22.82
N ILE A 723 12.74 14.35 -22.05
CA ILE A 723 13.78 13.73 -21.23
C ILE A 723 13.53 14.13 -19.77
N ASP A 724 13.58 13.20 -18.86
CA ASP A 724 13.56 13.46 -17.43
C ASP A 724 14.56 12.54 -16.71
N ALA A 725 15.58 13.15 -16.10
CA ALA A 725 16.61 12.49 -15.31
C ALA A 725 16.62 13.05 -13.90
N SER A 726 16.80 12.19 -12.92
CA SER A 726 17.00 12.61 -11.52
C SER A 726 17.96 11.68 -10.79
N GLY A 727 18.70 12.25 -9.83
CA GLY A 727 19.51 11.50 -8.88
C GLY A 727 19.16 11.94 -7.46
N TYR A 728 19.28 11.02 -6.52
CA TYR A 728 19.02 11.29 -5.11
C TYR A 728 20.06 10.64 -4.20
N TYR A 729 20.22 11.21 -3.01
CA TYR A 729 21.02 10.68 -1.92
C TYR A 729 20.26 10.90 -0.61
N ASN A 730 20.06 9.84 0.15
CA ASN A 730 19.30 9.84 1.40
C ASN A 730 20.18 9.29 2.53
N SER A 731 20.22 10.00 3.65
CA SER A 731 20.79 9.55 4.93
C SER A 731 19.65 9.38 5.93
N TYR A 732 19.62 8.24 6.62
CA TYR A 732 18.60 7.90 7.62
C TYR A 732 19.27 7.78 8.99
N ASP A 733 18.75 8.54 9.94
CA ASP A 733 19.14 8.50 11.35
C ASP A 733 18.00 7.88 12.19
N ASN A 734 18.33 7.30 13.32
CA ASN A 734 17.37 6.64 14.20
C ASN A 734 16.49 5.62 13.44
N PHE A 735 17.07 4.84 12.54
CA PHE A 735 16.34 3.88 11.74
C PHE A 735 15.59 2.89 12.64
N ILE A 736 14.26 2.81 12.51
CA ILE A 736 13.42 1.93 13.34
C ILE A 736 13.71 0.48 12.99
N SER A 737 14.09 -0.29 14.00
CA SER A 737 14.54 -1.67 13.93
C SER A 737 13.92 -2.49 15.04
N GLN A 738 14.17 -3.78 15.00
CA GLN A 738 13.70 -4.74 15.99
C GLN A 738 14.88 -5.58 16.46
N THR A 739 14.86 -5.95 17.73
CA THR A 739 15.84 -6.88 18.28
C THR A 739 15.16 -7.92 19.16
N GLN A 740 15.78 -9.11 19.27
CA GLN A 740 15.26 -10.18 20.12
C GLN A 740 16.05 -10.24 21.42
N THR A 741 15.30 -10.33 22.51
CA THR A 741 15.83 -10.40 23.86
C THR A 741 15.27 -11.64 24.58
N LEU A 742 16.03 -12.16 25.52
CA LEU A 742 15.64 -13.27 26.41
C LEU A 742 15.36 -12.74 27.82
N VAL A 743 14.12 -12.86 28.27
CA VAL A 743 13.69 -12.44 29.61
C VAL A 743 13.75 -13.64 30.54
N PRO A 744 14.61 -13.64 31.54
CA PRO A 744 14.61 -14.70 32.52
C PRO A 744 13.35 -14.64 33.41
N LEU A 745 12.71 -15.79 33.68
CA LEU A 745 11.49 -15.84 34.49
C LEU A 745 11.78 -15.56 36.00
N TYR A 746 13.04 -15.56 36.38
CA TYR A 746 13.48 -15.18 37.72
C TYR A 746 14.93 -14.67 37.69
N GLY A 747 15.28 -13.84 38.68
CA GLY A 747 16.57 -13.14 38.75
C GLY A 747 16.59 -11.85 37.93
N GLN A 748 17.68 -11.11 38.06
CA GLN A 748 17.95 -9.87 37.31
C GLN A 748 19.02 -10.15 36.28
N ALA A 749 18.76 -9.78 35.01
CA ALA A 749 19.75 -9.92 33.95
C ALA A 749 21.07 -9.24 34.33
N GLY A 750 22.18 -9.98 34.23
CA GLY A 750 23.50 -9.50 34.68
C GLY A 750 23.79 -9.72 36.17
N ASP A 751 22.91 -10.36 36.99
CA ASP A 751 23.15 -10.65 38.40
C ASP A 751 24.26 -11.71 38.64
N GLY A 752 24.70 -12.38 37.57
CA GLY A 752 25.70 -13.45 37.63
C GLY A 752 25.26 -14.70 38.38
N GLY A 753 23.98 -14.82 38.70
CA GLY A 753 23.43 -15.87 39.55
C GLY A 753 22.08 -16.41 39.04
N LEU A 754 20.98 -16.00 39.64
CA LEU A 754 19.64 -16.58 39.43
C LEU A 754 19.16 -16.44 37.99
N SER A 755 19.43 -15.32 37.35
CA SER A 755 19.02 -15.12 35.94
C SER A 755 19.76 -16.04 34.96
N LEU A 756 21.04 -16.34 35.20
CA LEU A 756 21.80 -17.32 34.40
C LEU A 756 21.29 -18.75 34.63
N LEU A 757 20.88 -19.09 35.91
CA LEU A 757 20.24 -20.35 36.19
C LEU A 757 18.88 -20.46 35.48
N ALA A 758 18.13 -19.38 35.40
CA ALA A 758 16.88 -19.35 34.64
C ALA A 758 17.14 -19.74 33.17
N LEU A 759 18.15 -19.12 32.53
CA LEU A 759 18.53 -19.49 31.16
C LEU A 759 18.96 -20.95 31.03
N GLN A 760 19.74 -21.46 31.96
CA GLN A 760 20.22 -22.86 31.96
C GLN A 760 19.08 -23.87 32.16
N ASN A 761 18.06 -23.51 32.94
CA ASN A 761 16.89 -24.35 33.20
C ASN A 761 15.81 -24.28 32.10
N GLY A 762 15.96 -23.38 31.11
CA GLY A 762 14.95 -23.11 30.09
C GLY A 762 13.80 -22.25 30.63
N ASP A 763 13.97 -21.58 31.76
CA ASP A 763 12.99 -20.70 32.42
C ASP A 763 13.20 -19.27 31.89
N PHE A 764 12.90 -19.06 30.62
CA PHE A 764 12.98 -17.76 29.93
C PHE A 764 11.97 -17.66 28.79
N GLU A 765 11.66 -16.44 28.40
CA GLU A 765 10.83 -16.16 27.25
C GLU A 765 11.57 -15.29 26.22
N VAL A 766 11.31 -15.55 24.94
CA VAL A 766 11.85 -14.76 23.84
C VAL A 766 10.91 -13.60 23.55
N TYR A 767 11.43 -12.38 23.65
CA TYR A 767 10.71 -11.17 23.27
C TYR A 767 11.35 -10.53 22.03
N GLN A 768 10.53 -9.94 21.20
CA GLN A 768 10.96 -9.04 20.13
C GLN A 768 10.52 -7.62 20.49
N VAL A 769 11.51 -6.74 20.65
CA VAL A 769 11.32 -5.35 21.07
C VAL A 769 11.65 -4.39 19.93
N TYR A 770 10.97 -3.26 19.93
CA TYR A 770 11.14 -2.20 18.94
C TYR A 770 12.09 -1.13 19.48
N THR A 771 13.08 -0.77 18.67
CA THR A 771 14.13 0.19 19.02
C THR A 771 14.64 0.88 17.77
N ASN A 772 15.70 1.69 17.88
CA ASN A 772 16.37 2.32 16.75
C ASN A 772 17.77 1.73 16.54
N SER A 773 18.16 1.56 15.29
CA SER A 773 19.56 1.28 14.93
C SER A 773 20.42 2.47 15.29
N GLN A 774 21.61 2.20 15.80
CA GLN A 774 22.64 3.22 16.03
C GLN A 774 23.48 3.50 14.78
N GLU A 775 23.24 2.75 13.71
CA GLU A 775 23.95 2.89 12.44
C GLU A 775 23.24 3.89 11.55
N GLU A 776 24.01 4.74 10.90
CA GLU A 776 23.53 5.57 9.81
C GLU A 776 23.26 4.68 8.59
N ILE A 777 22.05 4.74 8.06
CA ILE A 777 21.66 3.99 6.86
C ILE A 777 21.65 4.95 5.68
N THR A 778 22.33 4.59 4.60
CA THR A 778 22.42 5.43 3.40
C THR A 778 21.84 4.73 2.19
N SER A 779 21.01 5.44 1.43
CA SER A 779 20.56 4.98 0.11
C SER A 779 20.75 6.06 -0.95
N TYR A 780 21.08 5.64 -2.17
CA TYR A 780 21.19 6.54 -3.30
C TYR A 780 20.73 5.88 -4.59
N GLY A 781 20.46 6.71 -5.58
CA GLY A 781 20.02 6.18 -6.86
C GLY A 781 19.69 7.26 -7.86
N GLY A 782 19.15 6.84 -9.00
CA GLY A 782 18.75 7.75 -10.04
C GLY A 782 17.76 7.12 -11.01
N THR A 783 17.05 7.99 -11.72
CA THR A 783 16.13 7.59 -12.77
C THR A 783 16.44 8.36 -14.05
N PHE A 784 16.29 7.69 -15.18
CA PHE A 784 16.36 8.31 -16.50
C PHE A 784 15.16 7.85 -17.34
N GLY A 785 14.43 8.79 -17.90
CA GLY A 785 13.31 8.53 -18.79
C GLY A 785 13.42 9.31 -20.09
N ILE A 786 13.02 8.69 -21.18
CA ILE A 786 12.87 9.30 -22.47
C ILE A 786 11.54 8.86 -23.09
N ASP A 787 10.72 9.83 -23.48
CA ASP A 787 9.45 9.61 -24.12
C ASP A 787 9.39 10.40 -25.42
N THR A 788 8.83 9.82 -26.46
CA THR A 788 8.66 10.49 -27.75
C THR A 788 7.42 10.00 -28.50
N GLN A 789 6.93 10.85 -29.38
CA GLN A 789 5.92 10.47 -30.34
C GLN A 789 6.53 10.48 -31.73
N LEU A 790 6.73 9.29 -32.33
CA LEU A 790 7.31 9.11 -33.65
C LEU A 790 6.32 8.44 -34.60
N ALA A 791 5.93 9.11 -35.67
CA ALA A 791 4.95 8.61 -36.63
C ALA A 791 3.60 8.18 -36.00
N GLY A 792 3.21 8.88 -34.92
CA GLY A 792 2.00 8.59 -34.19
C GLY A 792 2.11 7.40 -33.23
N PHE A 793 3.31 6.80 -33.07
CA PHE A 793 3.61 5.83 -32.02
C PHE A 793 4.10 6.55 -30.77
N ASP A 794 3.51 6.26 -29.64
CA ASP A 794 4.00 6.66 -28.33
C ASP A 794 5.10 5.64 -27.93
N ILE A 795 6.31 6.11 -27.70
CA ILE A 795 7.49 5.28 -27.37
C ILE A 795 8.10 5.83 -26.10
N GLY A 796 8.26 4.96 -25.10
CA GLY A 796 8.89 5.31 -23.84
C GLY A 796 9.96 4.30 -23.44
N ALA A 797 11.01 4.79 -22.79
CA ALA A 797 12.03 3.97 -22.14
C ALA A 797 12.45 4.63 -20.84
N ASN A 798 12.51 3.86 -19.77
CA ASN A 798 13.06 4.35 -18.53
C ASN A 798 13.95 3.32 -17.85
N TYR A 799 14.94 3.85 -17.13
CA TYR A 799 15.90 3.10 -16.35
C TYR A 799 15.90 3.65 -14.92
N THR A 800 15.95 2.76 -13.95
CA THR A 800 16.04 3.09 -12.53
C THR A 800 17.23 2.36 -11.93
N TYR A 801 18.04 3.09 -11.18
CA TYR A 801 19.10 2.59 -10.34
C TYR A 801 18.81 2.95 -8.90
N THR A 802 18.89 1.98 -7.98
CA THR A 802 18.57 2.15 -6.57
C THR A 802 19.51 1.30 -5.73
N LYS A 803 20.22 1.88 -4.76
CA LYS A 803 21.21 1.16 -3.96
C LYS A 803 21.13 1.53 -2.49
N LEU A 804 21.20 0.51 -1.63
CA LEU A 804 21.52 0.63 -0.20
C LEU A 804 23.02 0.48 -0.03
N GLU A 805 23.68 1.42 0.63
CA GLU A 805 25.10 1.34 0.94
C GLU A 805 25.36 0.28 2.01
N ASP A 806 26.42 -0.48 1.87
CA ASP A 806 26.86 -1.51 2.82
C ASP A 806 25.80 -2.55 3.23
N ALA A 807 24.84 -2.86 2.32
CA ALA A 807 23.72 -3.77 2.59
C ALA A 807 24.18 -5.14 3.16
N GLU A 808 25.24 -5.73 2.60
CA GLU A 808 25.78 -7.02 3.06
C GLU A 808 26.41 -6.93 4.46
N ASP A 809 27.13 -5.83 4.76
CA ASP A 809 27.74 -5.62 6.07
C ASP A 809 26.68 -5.38 7.16
N LEU A 810 25.66 -4.58 6.85
CA LEU A 810 24.49 -4.37 7.73
C LEU A 810 23.83 -5.71 8.08
N ARG A 811 23.59 -6.53 7.07
CA ARG A 811 22.99 -7.87 7.22
C ARG A 811 23.88 -8.79 8.03
N ALA A 812 25.18 -8.82 7.76
CA ALA A 812 26.16 -9.62 8.51
C ALA A 812 26.21 -9.25 9.99
N ARG A 813 25.90 -7.99 10.34
CA ARG A 813 25.79 -7.49 11.72
C ARG A 813 24.38 -7.70 12.32
N GLY A 814 23.47 -8.34 11.59
CA GLY A 814 22.09 -8.62 12.03
C GLY A 814 21.15 -7.42 11.98
N ILE A 815 21.51 -6.36 11.25
CA ILE A 815 20.69 -5.15 11.07
C ILE A 815 19.80 -5.37 9.85
N ARG A 816 18.49 -5.54 10.08
CA ARG A 816 17.50 -5.69 9.03
C ARG A 816 16.99 -4.33 8.60
N VAL A 817 17.19 -3.99 7.33
CA VAL A 817 16.78 -2.71 6.75
C VAL A 817 15.52 -2.85 5.89
N ASN A 818 15.25 -4.06 5.39
CA ASN A 818 14.12 -4.38 4.50
C ASN A 818 14.12 -3.48 3.24
N PHE A 819 15.30 -3.29 2.63
CA PHE A 819 15.42 -2.44 1.44
C PHE A 819 14.67 -3.03 0.25
N ASN A 820 14.80 -4.32 0.02
CA ASN A 820 13.95 -5.16 -0.84
C ASN A 820 13.72 -4.60 -2.25
N SER A 821 14.73 -4.04 -2.85
CA SER A 821 14.64 -3.44 -4.18
C SER A 821 15.84 -3.85 -5.03
N PRO A 822 15.61 -4.27 -6.28
CA PRO A 822 16.68 -4.55 -7.23
C PRO A 822 17.48 -3.29 -7.56
N GLU A 823 18.80 -3.45 -7.76
CA GLU A 823 19.67 -2.32 -8.11
C GLU A 823 19.33 -1.74 -9.49
N HIS A 824 19.00 -2.58 -10.46
CA HIS A 824 18.77 -2.16 -11.84
C HIS A 824 17.37 -2.56 -12.33
N LYS A 825 16.67 -1.62 -12.97
CA LYS A 825 15.35 -1.86 -13.60
C LYS A 825 15.26 -1.13 -14.92
N VAL A 826 14.67 -1.79 -15.92
CA VAL A 826 14.39 -1.24 -17.25
C VAL A 826 12.91 -1.41 -17.57
N LYS A 827 12.27 -0.36 -18.07
CA LYS A 827 10.89 -0.41 -18.54
C LYS A 827 10.81 0.22 -19.93
N LEU A 828 10.14 -0.47 -20.84
CA LEU A 828 9.94 -0.01 -22.22
C LEU A 828 8.44 0.00 -22.53
N SER A 829 7.99 1.00 -23.26
CA SER A 829 6.60 1.12 -23.69
C SER A 829 6.52 1.45 -25.19
N LEU A 830 5.55 0.85 -25.85
CA LEU A 830 5.20 1.12 -27.24
C LEU A 830 3.68 1.08 -27.39
N GLY A 831 3.10 2.12 -27.93
CA GLY A 831 1.67 2.16 -28.15
C GLY A 831 1.26 3.05 -29.31
N LYS A 832 0.04 2.85 -29.77
CA LYS A 832 -0.62 3.73 -30.72
C LYS A 832 -2.12 3.67 -30.53
N THR A 833 -2.74 4.82 -30.33
CA THR A 833 -4.19 4.92 -30.07
C THR A 833 -5.01 4.60 -31.32
N ASP A 834 -4.55 5.06 -32.49
CA ASP A 834 -5.20 4.88 -33.79
C ASP A 834 -4.19 4.30 -34.82
N LEU A 835 -3.89 2.99 -34.67
CA LEU A 835 -3.07 2.28 -35.65
C LEU A 835 -3.76 2.25 -37.01
N PHE A 836 -5.05 2.02 -37.01
CA PHE A 836 -6.03 2.28 -38.06
C PHE A 836 -7.35 2.70 -37.37
N LYS A 837 -8.30 3.25 -38.09
CA LYS A 837 -9.49 3.89 -37.52
C LYS A 837 -10.10 3.14 -36.34
N ASN A 838 -10.12 3.78 -35.19
CA ASN A 838 -10.69 3.30 -33.93
C ASN A 838 -9.96 2.08 -33.30
N PHE A 839 -8.84 1.62 -33.84
CA PHE A 839 -8.10 0.47 -33.33
C PHE A 839 -6.75 0.93 -32.76
N GLY A 840 -6.53 0.64 -31.49
CA GLY A 840 -5.30 0.93 -30.78
C GLY A 840 -4.64 -0.32 -30.22
N PHE A 841 -3.38 -0.16 -29.80
CA PHE A 841 -2.64 -1.17 -29.06
C PHE A 841 -1.65 -0.54 -28.08
N GLY A 842 -1.22 -1.33 -27.10
CA GLY A 842 -0.14 -0.99 -26.18
C GLY A 842 0.66 -2.22 -25.80
N VAL A 843 1.96 -2.05 -25.63
CA VAL A 843 2.91 -3.08 -25.15
C VAL A 843 3.82 -2.44 -24.13
N ASN A 844 4.02 -3.11 -23.00
CA ASN A 844 4.99 -2.74 -21.99
C ASN A 844 5.89 -3.94 -21.69
N TYR A 845 7.18 -3.70 -21.64
CA TYR A 845 8.18 -4.65 -21.18
C TYR A 845 8.88 -4.12 -19.94
N ARG A 846 9.03 -4.96 -18.93
CA ARG A 846 9.74 -4.66 -17.70
C ARG A 846 10.76 -5.75 -17.42
N TRP A 847 11.97 -5.32 -17.09
CA TRP A 847 13.03 -6.17 -16.56
C TRP A 847 13.47 -5.65 -15.20
N SER A 848 13.68 -6.57 -14.28
CA SER A 848 14.14 -6.35 -12.92
C SER A 848 15.34 -7.23 -12.65
N ASP A 849 16.38 -6.68 -12.07
CA ASP A 849 17.54 -7.42 -11.61
C ASP A 849 17.18 -8.29 -10.40
N ASP A 850 18.05 -9.23 -10.04
CA ASP A 850 17.93 -9.98 -8.80
C ASP A 850 18.21 -9.11 -7.58
N PHE A 851 17.71 -9.53 -6.43
CA PHE A 851 17.94 -8.85 -5.16
C PHE A 851 17.67 -9.75 -3.97
N PHE A 852 18.28 -9.45 -2.84
CA PHE A 852 18.01 -10.15 -1.60
C PHE A 852 16.78 -9.56 -0.91
N TRP A 853 15.78 -10.40 -0.61
CA TRP A 853 14.59 -10.08 0.15
C TRP A 853 14.83 -10.31 1.63
N GLU A 854 14.54 -9.30 2.47
CA GLU A 854 14.56 -9.37 3.94
C GLU A 854 13.14 -9.19 4.48
N ALA A 855 12.65 -10.12 5.28
CA ALA A 855 11.37 -10.01 5.97
C ALA A 855 11.32 -10.89 7.22
N SER A 856 10.44 -10.57 8.16
CA SER A 856 10.23 -11.39 9.36
C SER A 856 9.69 -12.79 9.04
N PHE A 857 9.01 -12.95 7.90
CA PHE A 857 8.49 -14.25 7.46
C PHE A 857 9.60 -15.17 6.95
N ALA A 858 10.40 -14.72 5.99
CA ALA A 858 11.54 -15.43 5.44
C ALA A 858 12.44 -14.50 4.65
N ASP A 859 13.73 -14.76 4.68
CA ASP A 859 14.76 -14.09 3.89
C ASP A 859 15.17 -14.98 2.69
N GLY A 860 15.70 -14.38 1.62
CA GLY A 860 16.24 -15.12 0.48
C GLY A 860 16.37 -14.32 -0.80
N GLU A 861 16.96 -14.94 -1.81
CA GLU A 861 17.14 -14.33 -3.13
C GLU A 861 15.84 -14.32 -3.93
N VAL A 862 15.52 -13.17 -4.51
CA VAL A 862 14.53 -13.01 -5.58
C VAL A 862 15.28 -12.95 -6.90
N PRO A 863 15.09 -13.93 -7.79
CA PRO A 863 15.79 -13.96 -9.09
C PRO A 863 15.37 -12.79 -9.99
N SER A 864 16.24 -12.41 -10.92
CA SER A 864 15.89 -11.46 -11.99
C SER A 864 14.72 -12.00 -12.83
N TYR A 865 13.82 -11.11 -13.23
CA TYR A 865 12.65 -11.49 -14.03
C TYR A 865 12.32 -10.47 -15.13
N SER A 866 11.63 -10.97 -16.16
CA SER A 866 11.11 -10.15 -17.27
C SER A 866 9.62 -10.33 -17.40
N VAL A 867 8.89 -9.24 -17.62
CA VAL A 867 7.44 -9.26 -17.80
C VAL A 867 7.07 -8.50 -19.06
N LEU A 868 6.25 -9.11 -19.89
CA LEU A 868 5.66 -8.49 -21.09
C LEU A 868 4.15 -8.40 -20.93
N ASP A 869 3.62 -7.19 -21.00
CA ASP A 869 2.19 -6.93 -21.00
C ASP A 869 1.78 -6.33 -22.35
N ALA A 870 0.63 -6.71 -22.87
CA ALA A 870 0.11 -6.13 -24.10
C ALA A 870 -1.41 -6.05 -24.10
N GLN A 871 -1.95 -5.10 -24.85
CA GLN A 871 -3.38 -4.97 -25.08
C GLN A 871 -3.67 -4.45 -26.48
N ILE A 872 -4.84 -4.79 -26.99
CA ILE A 872 -5.48 -4.19 -28.16
C ILE A 872 -6.83 -3.61 -27.73
N ASN A 873 -7.23 -2.52 -28.36
CA ASN A 873 -8.52 -1.92 -28.10
C ASN A 873 -9.21 -1.48 -29.39
N TYR A 874 -10.54 -1.50 -29.35
CA TYR A 874 -11.37 -1.05 -30.47
C TYR A 874 -12.53 -0.17 -29.96
N SER A 875 -12.55 1.05 -30.42
CA SER A 875 -13.59 2.02 -30.08
C SER A 875 -14.77 1.91 -31.04
N VAL A 876 -16.00 1.87 -30.53
CA VAL A 876 -17.24 1.88 -31.31
C VAL A 876 -18.05 3.12 -30.93
N PRO A 877 -17.80 4.27 -31.57
CA PRO A 877 -18.42 5.55 -31.20
C PRO A 877 -19.95 5.52 -31.21
N SER A 878 -20.57 4.81 -32.16
CA SER A 878 -22.02 4.74 -32.32
C SER A 878 -22.77 4.19 -31.10
N ILE A 879 -22.12 3.38 -30.29
CA ILE A 879 -22.65 2.83 -29.04
C ILE A 879 -21.85 3.31 -27.81
N LYS A 880 -21.03 4.33 -27.98
CA LYS A 880 -20.20 4.94 -26.92
C LYS A 880 -19.39 3.90 -26.13
N SER A 881 -18.77 2.95 -26.82
CA SER A 881 -18.16 1.78 -26.22
C SER A 881 -16.73 1.57 -26.68
N VAL A 882 -15.90 1.03 -25.77
CA VAL A 882 -14.55 0.53 -26.05
C VAL A 882 -14.48 -0.93 -25.64
N PHE A 883 -14.00 -1.77 -26.56
CA PHE A 883 -13.66 -3.16 -26.30
C PHE A 883 -12.14 -3.27 -26.19
N LYS A 884 -11.66 -3.99 -25.17
CA LYS A 884 -10.23 -4.21 -24.97
C LYS A 884 -9.98 -5.70 -24.73
N ALA A 885 -8.90 -6.22 -25.29
CA ALA A 885 -8.36 -7.54 -24.96
C ALA A 885 -6.87 -7.41 -24.67
N GLY A 886 -6.38 -8.07 -23.65
CA GLY A 886 -4.99 -7.96 -23.26
C GLY A 886 -4.56 -9.05 -22.29
N GLY A 887 -3.33 -8.94 -21.88
CA GLY A 887 -2.78 -9.79 -20.84
C GLY A 887 -1.52 -9.24 -20.22
N SER A 888 -1.31 -9.61 -18.99
CA SER A 888 -0.09 -9.35 -18.21
C SER A 888 0.72 -10.65 -18.10
N ASN A 889 2.05 -10.52 -18.07
CA ASN A 889 3.00 -11.62 -18.05
C ASN A 889 2.81 -12.61 -19.24
N LEU A 890 2.78 -12.07 -20.45
CA LEU A 890 2.60 -12.85 -21.69
C LEU A 890 3.81 -13.74 -22.04
N LEU A 891 4.95 -13.58 -21.36
CA LEU A 891 6.09 -14.50 -21.48
C LEU A 891 5.80 -15.83 -20.80
N ALA A 892 4.80 -15.84 -19.90
CA ALA A 892 4.34 -16.99 -19.13
C ALA A 892 5.39 -17.61 -18.17
N ASP A 893 6.47 -16.89 -17.90
CA ASP A 893 7.44 -17.27 -16.88
C ASP A 893 6.88 -16.82 -15.51
N GLU A 894 6.57 -17.77 -14.63
CA GLU A 894 6.13 -17.46 -13.28
C GLU A 894 7.28 -16.88 -12.47
N TYR A 895 7.00 -15.82 -11.73
CA TYR A 895 7.98 -15.11 -10.91
C TYR A 895 7.38 -14.69 -9.57
N PHE A 896 8.22 -14.38 -8.61
CA PHE A 896 7.83 -13.79 -7.34
C PHE A 896 8.63 -12.52 -7.07
N GLN A 897 8.09 -11.65 -6.22
CA GLN A 897 8.70 -10.39 -5.81
C GLN A 897 9.06 -10.38 -4.32
N ALA A 898 8.69 -11.44 -3.60
CA ALA A 898 8.96 -11.61 -2.19
C ALA A 898 9.05 -13.10 -1.85
N VAL A 899 10.02 -13.47 -1.03
CA VAL A 899 10.20 -14.86 -0.58
C VAL A 899 8.97 -15.30 0.22
N GLY A 900 8.40 -16.46 -0.11
CA GLY A 900 7.23 -17.04 0.54
C GLY A 900 5.88 -16.58 -0.02
N SER A 901 5.83 -15.59 -0.92
CA SER A 901 4.60 -15.26 -1.65
C SER A 901 4.30 -16.27 -2.76
N GLY A 902 3.04 -16.32 -3.22
CA GLY A 902 2.67 -17.09 -4.40
C GLY A 902 3.40 -16.59 -5.65
N LEU A 903 3.72 -17.50 -6.57
CA LEU A 903 4.28 -17.13 -7.86
C LEU A 903 3.24 -16.37 -8.68
N ILE A 904 3.64 -15.27 -9.28
CA ILE A 904 2.76 -14.46 -10.14
C ILE A 904 2.75 -15.09 -11.53
N GLY A 905 1.62 -15.60 -11.93
CA GLY A 905 1.39 -16.19 -13.24
C GLY A 905 0.94 -15.18 -14.28
N SER A 906 0.28 -15.67 -15.33
CA SER A 906 -0.28 -14.85 -16.41
C SER A 906 -1.72 -14.43 -16.12
N ILE A 907 -2.09 -13.23 -16.58
CA ILE A 907 -3.48 -12.75 -16.57
C ILE A 907 -3.89 -12.44 -18.00
N TYR A 908 -5.00 -13.02 -18.48
CA TYR A 908 -5.61 -12.71 -19.76
C TYR A 908 -6.98 -12.09 -19.53
N TYR A 909 -7.32 -11.02 -20.24
CA TYR A 909 -8.60 -10.35 -20.04
C TYR A 909 -9.24 -9.84 -21.33
N VAL A 910 -10.56 -9.77 -21.28
CA VAL A 910 -11.38 -8.99 -22.21
C VAL A 910 -12.25 -8.04 -21.43
N SER A 911 -12.46 -6.84 -21.94
CA SER A 911 -13.34 -5.86 -21.30
C SER A 911 -14.19 -5.09 -22.30
N TRP A 912 -15.36 -4.69 -21.84
CA TRP A 912 -16.25 -3.77 -22.51
C TRP A 912 -16.54 -2.62 -21.57
N THR A 913 -16.24 -1.40 -22.03
CA THR A 913 -16.48 -0.16 -21.28
C THR A 913 -17.44 0.72 -22.07
N ILE A 914 -18.46 1.24 -21.41
CA ILE A 914 -19.46 2.16 -21.94
C ILE A 914 -19.21 3.54 -21.35
N ASN A 915 -19.22 4.59 -22.18
CA ASN A 915 -18.89 5.98 -21.80
C ASN A 915 -17.58 6.06 -20.99
N PRO A 916 -16.44 5.64 -21.55
CA PRO A 916 -15.16 5.51 -20.84
C PRO A 916 -14.60 6.86 -20.35
#